data_799d4796c0d280e98b4644c36b582916
#
_entry.id   799d4796c0d280e98b4644c36b582916
#
_cell.length_a   1.000
_cell.length_b   1.000
_cell.length_c   1.000
_cell.angle_alpha   90.00
_cell.angle_beta   90.00
_cell.angle_gamma   90.00
#
_symmetry.space_group_name_H-M   'P 1'
#
loop_
_entity.id
_entity.type
_entity.pdbx_description
1 polymer ?
#
loop_
_entity_poly.entity_id
_entity_poly.type
_entity_poly.pdbx_seq_one_letter_code
_entity_poly.pdbx_strand_id
1 'polypeptide(L)'
;MHSPSVSAPDLRRIRAGFSLSTALSICLIAGFVAAPASAQDGAATGMATAQEQADRPDPAHFEDGEENENDGADLGQRPAETAPQDTVDLPPGQIAGEDQIAFEADTLSYDSPSDTVTASGNVVLRSGDRSVRADRVTWNRNSGEILANGRVRFVDENGNQLFSDSVTLTNEFEAGAMENLLLALRQGGRLAAETGSRAADGTVELERAAYTACAVTTPEGCDKAPSWRITADRVTYDPSDSRVSFRNAYLELFGARILPLPGLAIRTDGGPVAGFLVPDLRLSKSNGLEVSGSYYWRLGPNRDATLSAYLFTEALPMVSGQYRQLADKGAFQITGYGTYSRRISSLTGNRVGERDFRGYVFANGQFQFDPNWSVTGSARRASDRTFLRRYDISRDDRLRSTINVERIDQNSYLSIAGWATQTLRLGADLGQVPLALPAIDYRHRLADPLLGGKVELQANSLAILRSDGQDTQRAFARAKWDMRRITGLGQLVTLTGLVRGDVYHSSDNALTETALYRGNPGWETRGIAVAALDVEWPLVGEFLGGQQVLTPRVQFAASPPIRNLAIPNEDSRAIDLEDSNLFALNRFPGYDRVEDGARVTYGLDWQLRAPGWDVNTTVGQTYRLDKDPGVFVDGTGLSERVSDVVGRTQVRFRDFVKLTHRFRLDKDNLAVRRNEIDATVGSARTYAEIGYLRLNRDITQVEDLQDREELRAAARVAFRTYWSVFGSGVFNLTNRDEDPMLGSDGFQPIRTRLGVAYEDDCLEMGLTWRRDYLDTGDAQRGDTFQVYFALRNLGFR
;
A
#
# COMPACT_ATOMS: atom_id res chain seq x y z
N MET A 1 64.54 -11.91 9.57
CA MET A 1 64.66 -12.36 10.98
C MET A 1 63.98 -11.31 11.85
N HIS A 2 63.06 -11.76 12.73
CA HIS A 2 62.21 -11.06 13.66
C HIS A 2 60.86 -10.60 13.10
N SER A 3 59.90 -11.50 13.25
CA SER A 3 58.45 -11.16 13.24
C SER A 3 58.07 -10.51 14.57
N PRO A 4 57.17 -9.53 14.59
CA PRO A 4 56.48 -9.17 15.79
C PRO A 4 55.13 -9.94 15.90
N SER A 5 54.95 -10.60 17.04
CA SER A 5 53.77 -11.25 17.48
C SER A 5 52.62 -10.24 17.74
N VAL A 6 51.50 -10.39 17.11
CA VAL A 6 50.25 -9.67 17.41
C VAL A 6 49.52 -10.45 18.53
N SER A 7 49.35 -9.80 19.66
CA SER A 7 48.55 -10.30 20.80
C SER A 7 47.08 -10.20 20.50
N ALA A 8 46.37 -11.30 20.77
CA ALA A 8 44.92 -11.38 20.66
C ALA A 8 44.22 -10.50 21.71
N PRO A 9 43.11 -9.83 21.36
CA PRO A 9 42.35 -9.08 22.35
C PRO A 9 41.45 -10.00 23.21
N ASP A 10 41.32 -9.60 24.44
CA ASP A 10 40.76 -10.30 25.58
C ASP A 10 39.27 -10.59 25.48
N LEU A 11 38.90 -11.83 25.31
CA LEU A 11 37.53 -12.37 25.15
C LEU A 11 36.63 -12.31 26.41
N ARG A 12 37.05 -11.62 27.48
CA ARG A 12 36.31 -11.64 28.76
C ARG A 12 35.22 -10.59 28.92
N ARG A 13 35.12 -9.58 28.04
CA ARG A 13 34.05 -8.54 28.14
C ARG A 13 32.78 -8.81 27.32
N ILE A 14 32.76 -9.84 26.48
CA ILE A 14 31.61 -10.17 25.60
C ILE A 14 30.56 -11.05 26.30
N ARG A 15 30.86 -11.67 27.45
CA ARG A 15 29.93 -12.62 28.11
C ARG A 15 28.80 -12.02 28.94
N ALA A 16 28.82 -10.76 29.29
CA ALA A 16 27.77 -10.13 30.10
C ALA A 16 26.61 -9.50 29.32
N GLY A 17 26.78 -9.26 27.99
CA GLY A 17 25.77 -8.63 27.14
C GLY A 17 24.83 -9.61 26.41
N PHE A 18 25.18 -10.89 26.37
CA PHE A 18 24.45 -11.85 25.53
C PHE A 18 23.25 -12.54 26.19
N SER A 19 23.08 -12.41 27.50
CA SER A 19 21.98 -13.07 28.22
C SER A 19 20.64 -12.32 28.19
N LEU A 20 20.62 -11.01 27.90
CA LEU A 20 19.39 -10.23 27.78
C LEU A 20 18.84 -10.20 26.33
N SER A 21 19.68 -10.36 25.33
CA SER A 21 19.24 -10.33 23.93
C SER A 21 18.60 -11.63 23.44
N THR A 22 18.96 -12.77 24.05
CA THR A 22 18.38 -14.08 23.69
C THR A 22 17.00 -14.31 24.30
N ALA A 23 16.69 -13.73 25.44
CA ALA A 23 15.36 -13.83 26.03
C ALA A 23 14.33 -12.93 25.33
N LEU A 24 14.75 -11.78 24.74
CA LEU A 24 13.87 -10.90 23.99
C LEU A 24 13.60 -11.41 22.55
N SER A 25 14.52 -12.17 21.98
CA SER A 25 14.33 -12.75 20.62
C SER A 25 13.30 -13.88 20.57
N ILE A 26 13.03 -14.55 21.67
CA ILE A 26 12.05 -15.65 21.73
C ILE A 26 10.62 -15.13 21.94
N CYS A 27 10.43 -13.97 22.59
CA CYS A 27 9.11 -13.33 22.72
C CYS A 27 8.65 -12.54 21.48
N LEU A 28 9.53 -12.27 20.51
CA LEU A 28 9.23 -11.48 19.30
C LEU A 28 8.70 -12.29 18.13
N ILE A 29 8.56 -13.61 18.24
CA ILE A 29 8.09 -14.50 17.16
C ILE A 29 6.55 -14.59 17.11
N ALA A 30 5.84 -14.06 18.07
CA ALA A 30 4.37 -14.08 18.10
C ALA A 30 3.79 -12.76 17.57
N GLY A 31 3.62 -12.70 16.31
CA GLY A 31 2.57 -12.08 15.49
C GLY A 31 2.34 -10.56 15.45
N PHE A 32 2.51 -9.91 14.23
CA PHE A 32 2.16 -8.48 14.02
C PHE A 32 1.90 -8.08 12.54
N VAL A 33 0.90 -7.22 12.21
CA VAL A 33 0.61 -6.60 10.87
C VAL A 33 0.69 -5.07 10.92
N ALA A 34 1.23 -4.42 9.92
CA ALA A 34 1.37 -2.97 9.84
C ALA A 34 0.09 -2.30 9.31
N ALA A 35 -0.40 -1.29 10.05
CA ALA A 35 -1.16 -0.19 9.47
C ALA A 35 -0.20 0.99 9.21
N PRO A 36 -0.48 1.87 8.24
CA PRO A 36 0.42 2.96 7.92
C PRO A 36 0.57 3.89 9.12
N ALA A 37 1.78 4.06 9.58
CA ALA A 37 2.09 5.08 10.56
C ALA A 37 1.95 6.44 9.88
N SER A 38 1.02 7.25 10.36
CA SER A 38 0.89 8.65 9.98
C SER A 38 2.23 9.37 10.12
N ALA A 39 2.60 10.06 9.07
CA ALA A 39 3.84 10.74 8.89
C ALA A 39 4.18 11.73 10.03
N GLN A 40 5.34 11.55 10.61
CA GLN A 40 6.15 12.63 11.18
C GLN A 40 7.65 12.34 11.00
N ASP A 41 8.03 11.79 9.84
CA ASP A 41 9.43 11.81 9.43
C ASP A 41 9.54 12.69 8.19
N GLY A 42 9.72 13.98 8.46
CA GLY A 42 9.92 14.96 7.43
C GLY A 42 11.26 14.78 6.71
N ALA A 43 11.22 14.97 5.42
CA ALA A 43 12.30 15.30 4.48
C ALA A 43 13.29 14.22 4.03
N ALA A 44 13.63 13.21 4.82
CA ALA A 44 14.58 12.18 4.35
C ALA A 44 13.90 10.95 3.70
N THR A 45 12.60 10.75 3.91
CA THR A 45 11.84 9.60 3.44
C THR A 45 11.22 9.78 2.05
N GLY A 46 11.07 10.99 1.55
CA GLY A 46 10.42 11.25 0.27
C GLY A 46 11.10 10.65 -0.96
N MET A 47 12.37 10.26 -0.86
CA MET A 47 13.09 9.70 -2.02
C MET A 47 13.16 8.18 -2.08
N ALA A 48 13.12 7.51 -0.94
CA ALA A 48 13.02 6.05 -0.95
C ALA A 48 11.65 5.59 -1.46
N THR A 49 10.58 6.33 -1.13
CA THR A 49 9.22 6.05 -1.62
C THR A 49 9.06 6.23 -3.13
N ALA A 50 9.77 7.19 -3.72
CA ALA A 50 9.71 7.42 -5.16
C ALA A 50 10.36 6.29 -5.99
N GLN A 51 11.37 5.65 -5.43
CA GLN A 51 12.05 4.52 -6.06
C GLN A 51 11.26 3.22 -5.88
N GLU A 52 10.55 3.07 -4.77
CA GLU A 52 9.71 1.91 -4.47
C GLU A 52 8.43 1.88 -5.31
N GLN A 53 7.83 3.04 -5.58
CA GLN A 53 6.65 3.16 -6.47
C GLN A 53 6.99 2.85 -7.94
N ALA A 54 8.23 3.09 -8.38
CA ALA A 54 8.66 2.75 -9.74
C ALA A 54 8.83 1.24 -9.97
N ASP A 55 8.89 0.43 -8.92
CA ASP A 55 9.22 -1.00 -8.97
C ASP A 55 8.03 -1.94 -8.78
N ARG A 56 6.87 -1.45 -8.38
CA ARG A 56 5.69 -2.31 -8.33
C ARG A 56 5.27 -2.69 -9.75
N PRO A 57 5.01 -3.96 -10.03
CA PRO A 57 4.37 -4.37 -11.26
C PRO A 57 2.86 -4.08 -11.15
N ASP A 58 2.49 -2.82 -10.98
CA ASP A 58 1.10 -2.43 -11.02
C ASP A 58 0.87 -1.62 -12.29
N PRO A 59 0.10 -2.15 -13.24
CA PRO A 59 -0.11 -1.49 -14.51
C PRO A 59 -1.10 -0.32 -14.45
N ALA A 60 -1.72 -0.02 -13.31
CA ALA A 60 -2.89 0.84 -13.37
C ALA A 60 -3.02 1.95 -12.32
N HIS A 61 -2.38 1.88 -11.17
CA HIS A 61 -2.60 2.91 -10.14
C HIS A 61 -1.33 3.27 -9.41
N PHE A 62 -0.91 4.53 -9.58
CA PHE A 62 -0.26 5.28 -8.52
C PHE A 62 -1.39 5.73 -7.57
N GLU A 63 -1.66 4.97 -6.52
CA GLU A 63 -2.56 5.44 -5.48
C GLU A 63 -1.83 6.53 -4.70
N ASP A 64 -2.35 7.74 -4.81
CA ASP A 64 -2.00 8.84 -3.92
C ASP A 64 -2.50 8.48 -2.52
N GLY A 65 -1.58 8.19 -1.61
CA GLY A 65 -1.86 8.14 -0.19
C GLY A 65 -2.03 9.56 0.37
N GLU A 66 -3.12 10.22 0.08
CA GLU A 66 -3.63 11.31 0.90
C GLU A 66 -4.85 10.80 1.66
N GLU A 67 -4.63 10.44 2.92
CA GLU A 67 -5.70 10.36 3.90
C GLU A 67 -6.27 11.76 4.13
N ASN A 68 -7.44 12.02 3.57
CA ASN A 68 -8.30 13.08 4.04
C ASN A 68 -9.15 12.52 5.18
N GLU A 69 -8.82 12.90 6.41
CA GLU A 69 -9.73 12.83 7.55
C GLU A 69 -10.96 13.72 7.31
N ASN A 70 -12.10 13.14 7.61
CA ASN A 70 -13.43 13.71 7.77
C ASN A 70 -14.27 13.97 6.51
N ASP A 71 -15.17 13.01 6.27
CA ASP A 71 -16.60 13.29 6.59
C ASP A 71 -17.36 11.99 6.62
N GLY A 72 -18.00 11.71 7.79
CA GLY A 72 -19.03 10.72 7.92
C GLY A 72 -20.22 11.14 7.05
N ALA A 73 -20.25 10.64 5.84
CA ALA A 73 -21.42 10.62 4.99
C ALA A 73 -21.67 9.19 4.58
N ASP A 74 -22.70 8.67 5.20
CA ASP A 74 -23.68 7.71 4.69
C ASP A 74 -23.21 6.98 3.42
N LEU A 75 -22.66 5.77 3.60
CA LEU A 75 -22.52 4.78 2.53
C LEU A 75 -23.95 4.41 2.10
N GLY A 76 -24.55 5.29 1.31
CA GLY A 76 -25.68 4.96 0.48
C GLY A 76 -25.27 3.77 -0.38
N GLN A 77 -25.76 2.60 0.02
CA GLN A 77 -25.78 1.41 -0.82
C GLN A 77 -26.20 1.86 -2.22
N ARG A 78 -25.32 1.73 -3.19
CA ARG A 78 -25.74 1.73 -4.60
C ARG A 78 -26.80 0.64 -4.67
N PRO A 79 -27.99 0.90 -5.15
CA PRO A 79 -28.95 -0.14 -5.39
C PRO A 79 -28.29 -1.13 -6.36
N ALA A 80 -28.16 -2.38 -5.96
CA ALA A 80 -28.04 -3.46 -6.91
C ALA A 80 -29.18 -3.24 -7.92
N GLU A 81 -28.84 -3.14 -9.18
CA GLU A 81 -29.79 -3.07 -10.27
C GLU A 81 -30.62 -4.36 -10.17
N THR A 82 -31.74 -4.24 -9.49
CA THR A 82 -32.76 -5.28 -9.42
C THR A 82 -33.30 -5.44 -10.83
N ALA A 83 -33.01 -6.59 -11.42
CA ALA A 83 -33.82 -7.08 -12.53
C ALA A 83 -35.30 -6.94 -12.13
N PRO A 84 -36.18 -6.53 -13.03
CA PRO A 84 -37.55 -6.28 -12.70
C PRO A 84 -38.13 -7.52 -12.02
N GLN A 85 -38.48 -7.39 -10.76
CA GLN A 85 -39.31 -8.35 -10.07
C GLN A 85 -40.75 -8.06 -10.55
N ASP A 86 -41.22 -8.81 -11.52
CA ASP A 86 -42.64 -8.95 -11.74
C ASP A 86 -43.25 -9.64 -10.50
N THR A 87 -43.56 -8.84 -9.49
CA THR A 87 -44.45 -9.27 -8.40
C THR A 87 -45.87 -9.28 -8.93
N VAL A 88 -46.30 -10.41 -9.36
CA VAL A 88 -47.76 -10.67 -9.51
C VAL A 88 -48.30 -10.90 -8.10
N ASP A 89 -49.07 -9.91 -7.59
CA ASP A 89 -49.84 -10.04 -6.37
C ASP A 89 -50.83 -11.20 -6.52
N LEU A 90 -50.60 -12.31 -5.85
CA LEU A 90 -51.53 -13.41 -5.69
C LEU A 90 -52.56 -13.04 -4.62
N PRO A 91 -53.86 -13.36 -4.80
CA PRO A 91 -54.86 -13.10 -3.80
C PRO A 91 -54.57 -13.88 -2.50
N PRO A 92 -54.83 -13.29 -1.30
CA PRO A 92 -54.55 -13.95 -0.04
C PRO A 92 -55.52 -15.13 0.21
N GLY A 93 -55.00 -16.34 0.08
CA GLY A 93 -55.74 -17.53 0.41
C GLY A 93 -55.14 -18.78 -0.21
N GLN A 94 -54.15 -19.32 0.44
CA GLN A 94 -53.81 -20.71 0.69
C GLN A 94 -52.32 -20.81 0.90
N ILE A 95 -51.91 -21.06 2.13
CA ILE A 95 -50.56 -21.51 2.47
C ILE A 95 -50.48 -22.94 1.92
N ALA A 96 -49.83 -23.11 0.76
CA ALA A 96 -49.52 -24.44 0.23
C ALA A 96 -48.53 -25.11 1.19
N GLY A 97 -48.78 -26.36 1.57
CA GLY A 97 -47.87 -27.17 2.33
C GLY A 97 -46.56 -27.35 1.56
N GLU A 98 -45.44 -27.60 2.26
CA GLU A 98 -44.08 -27.66 1.75
C GLU A 98 -43.85 -28.64 0.56
N ASP A 99 -44.83 -29.49 0.19
CA ASP A 99 -44.73 -30.53 -0.83
C ASP A 99 -45.62 -30.29 -2.07
N GLN A 100 -46.06 -29.05 -2.34
CA GLN A 100 -46.94 -28.78 -3.49
C GLN A 100 -46.20 -28.07 -4.63
N ILE A 101 -46.24 -28.69 -5.85
CA ILE A 101 -45.78 -28.05 -7.08
C ILE A 101 -46.89 -27.14 -7.62
N ALA A 102 -46.63 -25.84 -7.67
CA ALA A 102 -47.49 -24.86 -8.28
C ALA A 102 -47.23 -24.73 -9.79
N PHE A 103 -48.29 -24.78 -10.61
CA PHE A 103 -48.22 -24.66 -12.07
C PHE A 103 -48.89 -23.39 -12.57
N GLU A 104 -48.23 -22.72 -13.51
CA GLU A 104 -48.79 -21.64 -14.32
C GLU A 104 -48.43 -21.88 -15.78
N ALA A 105 -49.40 -21.85 -16.70
CA ALA A 105 -49.19 -22.08 -18.13
C ALA A 105 -50.36 -21.52 -18.96
N ASP A 106 -50.13 -21.24 -20.26
CA ASP A 106 -51.19 -20.77 -21.16
C ASP A 106 -52.21 -21.90 -21.44
N THR A 107 -51.77 -23.15 -21.51
CA THR A 107 -52.61 -24.31 -21.72
C THR A 107 -52.15 -25.50 -20.89
N LEU A 108 -53.10 -26.22 -20.33
CA LEU A 108 -52.87 -27.45 -19.57
C LEU A 108 -53.69 -28.56 -20.16
N SER A 109 -53.09 -29.74 -20.44
CA SER A 109 -53.75 -30.94 -20.88
C SER A 109 -53.39 -32.11 -19.99
N TYR A 110 -54.37 -32.97 -19.70
CA TYR A 110 -54.19 -34.21 -18.92
C TYR A 110 -54.54 -35.38 -19.74
N ASP A 111 -53.65 -36.37 -19.86
CA ASP A 111 -53.85 -37.68 -20.49
C ASP A 111 -54.04 -38.72 -19.41
N SER A 112 -55.31 -39.18 -19.29
CA SER A 112 -55.68 -40.10 -18.23
C SER A 112 -55.06 -41.53 -18.39
N PRO A 113 -54.88 -42.07 -19.59
CA PRO A 113 -54.28 -43.40 -19.78
C PRO A 113 -52.83 -43.49 -19.35
N SER A 114 -52.04 -42.40 -19.54
CA SER A 114 -50.62 -42.34 -19.17
C SER A 114 -50.35 -41.59 -17.86
N ASP A 115 -51.45 -41.08 -17.21
CA ASP A 115 -51.35 -40.16 -16.01
C ASP A 115 -50.35 -39.04 -16.19
N THR A 116 -50.41 -38.39 -17.36
CA THR A 116 -49.42 -37.39 -17.77
C THR A 116 -50.12 -36.03 -17.92
N VAL A 117 -49.54 -35.00 -17.25
CA VAL A 117 -49.92 -33.59 -17.36
C VAL A 117 -48.95 -32.90 -18.30
N THR A 118 -49.45 -32.23 -19.33
CA THR A 118 -48.67 -31.42 -20.25
C THR A 118 -49.11 -29.98 -20.15
N ALA A 119 -48.19 -29.09 -19.75
CA ALA A 119 -48.34 -27.64 -19.75
C ALA A 119 -47.57 -27.05 -20.95
N SER A 120 -48.18 -26.08 -21.64
CA SER A 120 -47.56 -25.45 -22.82
C SER A 120 -47.83 -23.96 -22.81
N GLY A 121 -46.84 -23.17 -23.25
CA GLY A 121 -46.86 -21.70 -23.31
C GLY A 121 -46.53 -21.09 -21.95
N ASN A 122 -45.39 -20.35 -21.89
CA ASN A 122 -44.90 -19.62 -20.70
C ASN A 122 -45.02 -20.41 -19.38
N VAL A 123 -44.65 -21.68 -19.41
CA VAL A 123 -44.81 -22.56 -18.27
C VAL A 123 -43.89 -22.15 -17.13
N VAL A 124 -44.45 -22.02 -15.91
CA VAL A 124 -43.72 -21.80 -14.67
C VAL A 124 -44.10 -22.85 -13.65
N LEU A 125 -43.13 -23.58 -13.13
CA LEU A 125 -43.27 -24.48 -12.01
C LEU A 125 -42.55 -23.96 -10.82
N ARG A 126 -43.10 -24.11 -9.62
CA ARG A 126 -42.45 -23.72 -8.35
C ARG A 126 -42.63 -24.84 -7.33
N SER A 127 -41.54 -25.12 -6.61
CA SER A 127 -41.53 -26.02 -5.46
C SER A 127 -40.58 -25.44 -4.42
N GLY A 128 -41.11 -24.89 -3.30
CA GLY A 128 -40.31 -24.14 -2.34
C GLY A 128 -39.61 -22.95 -2.99
N ASP A 129 -38.29 -22.83 -2.76
CA ASP A 129 -37.44 -21.78 -3.33
C ASP A 129 -36.89 -22.12 -4.74
N ARG A 130 -37.30 -23.25 -5.32
CA ARG A 130 -36.90 -23.71 -6.66
C ARG A 130 -37.94 -23.33 -7.69
N SER A 131 -37.55 -22.98 -8.90
CA SER A 131 -38.46 -22.69 -10.01
C SER A 131 -37.91 -23.14 -11.36
N VAL A 132 -38.82 -23.61 -12.22
CA VAL A 132 -38.55 -23.96 -13.61
C VAL A 132 -39.43 -23.11 -14.51
N ARG A 133 -38.86 -22.51 -15.54
CA ARG A 133 -39.58 -21.89 -16.66
C ARG A 133 -39.23 -22.64 -17.93
N ALA A 134 -40.21 -22.87 -18.80
CA ALA A 134 -39.99 -23.53 -20.09
C ALA A 134 -41.12 -23.20 -21.09
N ASP A 135 -40.93 -23.53 -22.36
CA ASP A 135 -41.98 -23.39 -23.34
C ASP A 135 -43.01 -24.51 -23.22
N ARG A 136 -42.58 -25.73 -22.79
CA ARG A 136 -43.42 -26.90 -22.55
C ARG A 136 -42.87 -27.71 -21.39
N VAL A 137 -43.77 -28.21 -20.54
CA VAL A 137 -43.44 -29.14 -19.46
C VAL A 137 -44.39 -30.31 -19.50
N THR A 138 -43.85 -31.52 -19.46
CA THR A 138 -44.60 -32.77 -19.37
C THR A 138 -44.25 -33.43 -18.04
N TRP A 139 -45.25 -33.69 -17.22
CA TRP A 139 -45.12 -34.38 -15.92
C TRP A 139 -45.87 -35.71 -15.93
N ASN A 140 -45.11 -36.79 -15.80
CA ASN A 140 -45.66 -38.12 -15.61
C ASN A 140 -45.79 -38.38 -14.11
N ARG A 141 -47.06 -38.42 -13.63
CA ARG A 141 -47.38 -38.58 -12.21
C ARG A 141 -47.06 -39.97 -11.67
N ASN A 142 -47.03 -41.00 -12.55
CA ASN A 142 -46.71 -42.35 -12.14
C ASN A 142 -45.22 -42.57 -11.90
N SER A 143 -44.36 -42.00 -12.77
CA SER A 143 -42.91 -42.12 -12.66
C SER A 143 -42.31 -41.00 -11.84
N GLY A 144 -43.06 -39.90 -11.64
CA GLY A 144 -42.56 -38.71 -11.02
C GLY A 144 -41.66 -37.86 -11.88
N GLU A 145 -41.46 -38.21 -13.14
CA GLU A 145 -40.55 -37.54 -14.09
C GLU A 145 -41.19 -36.29 -14.67
N ILE A 146 -40.44 -35.22 -14.69
CA ILE A 146 -40.77 -33.94 -15.29
C ILE A 146 -39.79 -33.64 -16.43
N LEU A 147 -40.32 -33.54 -17.65
CA LEU A 147 -39.54 -33.15 -18.83
C LEU A 147 -39.89 -31.71 -19.22
N ALA A 148 -38.94 -30.81 -19.09
CA ALA A 148 -39.07 -29.43 -19.53
C ALA A 148 -38.29 -29.22 -20.84
N ASN A 149 -38.93 -28.63 -21.85
CA ASN A 149 -38.35 -28.38 -23.16
C ASN A 149 -38.58 -26.93 -23.61
N GLY A 150 -37.60 -26.41 -24.32
CA GLY A 150 -37.57 -25.08 -24.94
C GLY A 150 -37.32 -23.98 -23.93
N ARG A 151 -36.19 -23.26 -24.11
CA ARG A 151 -35.76 -22.14 -23.29
C ARG A 151 -35.89 -22.38 -21.78
N VAL A 152 -35.44 -23.55 -21.34
CA VAL A 152 -35.57 -23.94 -19.93
C VAL A 152 -34.67 -23.04 -19.08
N ARG A 153 -35.26 -22.46 -18.02
CA ARG A 153 -34.57 -21.76 -16.97
C ARG A 153 -34.95 -22.36 -15.61
N PHE A 154 -33.99 -22.97 -14.96
CA PHE A 154 -34.12 -23.48 -13.61
C PHE A 154 -33.40 -22.59 -12.62
N VAL A 155 -34.01 -22.27 -11.49
CA VAL A 155 -33.39 -21.54 -10.37
C VAL A 155 -33.41 -22.47 -9.17
N ASP A 156 -32.23 -22.68 -8.56
CA ASP A 156 -32.08 -23.50 -7.37
C ASP A 156 -32.26 -22.68 -6.07
N GLU A 157 -32.30 -23.36 -4.93
CA GLU A 157 -32.42 -22.77 -3.59
C GLU A 157 -31.30 -21.79 -3.23
N ASN A 158 -30.11 -21.90 -3.84
CA ASN A 158 -28.99 -21.02 -3.66
C ASN A 158 -29.03 -19.79 -4.58
N GLY A 159 -30.05 -19.73 -5.49
CA GLY A 159 -30.21 -18.67 -6.47
C GLY A 159 -29.29 -18.81 -7.69
N ASN A 160 -28.65 -19.97 -7.91
CA ASN A 160 -27.97 -20.27 -9.16
C ASN A 160 -28.99 -20.48 -10.26
N GLN A 161 -28.66 -20.10 -11.49
CA GLN A 161 -29.55 -20.18 -12.64
C GLN A 161 -28.98 -21.14 -13.69
N LEU A 162 -29.74 -22.13 -14.06
CA LEU A 162 -29.42 -23.03 -15.13
C LEU A 162 -30.29 -22.69 -16.35
N PHE A 163 -29.68 -22.58 -17.50
CA PHE A 163 -30.34 -22.45 -18.81
C PHE A 163 -30.00 -23.69 -19.61
N SER A 164 -31.01 -24.28 -20.31
CA SER A 164 -30.85 -25.50 -21.11
C SER A 164 -31.88 -25.57 -22.21
N ASP A 165 -31.64 -26.38 -23.25
CA ASP A 165 -32.63 -26.66 -24.28
C ASP A 165 -33.68 -27.70 -23.80
N SER A 166 -33.21 -28.68 -22.99
CA SER A 166 -34.09 -29.66 -22.36
C SER A 166 -33.56 -30.08 -20.99
N VAL A 167 -34.47 -30.29 -20.05
CA VAL A 167 -34.17 -30.74 -18.70
C VAL A 167 -35.16 -31.82 -18.31
N THR A 168 -34.67 -32.99 -17.92
CA THR A 168 -35.46 -34.07 -17.31
C THR A 168 -35.19 -34.06 -15.81
N LEU A 169 -36.22 -33.95 -14.98
CA LEU A 169 -36.13 -33.84 -13.53
C LEU A 169 -37.01 -34.88 -12.85
N THR A 170 -36.67 -35.25 -11.62
CA THR A 170 -37.57 -36.01 -10.71
C THR A 170 -38.59 -35.11 -10.06
N ASN A 171 -39.58 -35.70 -9.34
CA ASN A 171 -40.71 -35.00 -8.71
C ASN A 171 -40.37 -33.76 -7.91
N GLU A 172 -39.27 -33.79 -7.20
CA GLU A 172 -38.84 -32.66 -6.29
C GLU A 172 -37.78 -31.77 -6.91
N PHE A 173 -37.55 -31.88 -8.23
CA PHE A 173 -36.47 -31.20 -8.93
C PHE A 173 -35.08 -31.50 -8.35
N GLU A 174 -34.91 -32.63 -7.69
CA GLU A 174 -33.67 -32.99 -7.00
C GLU A 174 -32.63 -33.60 -7.92
N ALA A 175 -33.03 -34.45 -8.83
CA ALA A 175 -32.13 -35.10 -9.78
C ALA A 175 -32.61 -34.96 -11.23
N GLY A 176 -31.68 -35.02 -12.19
CA GLY A 176 -32.04 -34.88 -13.61
C GLY A 176 -30.89 -34.92 -14.58
N ALA A 177 -31.26 -34.96 -15.88
CA ALA A 177 -30.32 -34.85 -17.00
C ALA A 177 -30.62 -33.61 -17.84
N MET A 178 -29.60 -33.02 -18.45
CA MET A 178 -29.65 -31.72 -19.14
C MET A 178 -28.78 -31.74 -20.40
N GLU A 179 -29.21 -31.01 -21.43
CA GLU A 179 -28.47 -30.88 -22.69
C GLU A 179 -28.22 -29.42 -23.03
N ASN A 180 -27.03 -29.11 -23.59
CA ASN A 180 -26.66 -27.76 -24.00
C ASN A 180 -26.87 -26.72 -22.89
N LEU A 181 -26.25 -26.95 -21.74
CA LEU A 181 -26.56 -26.15 -20.55
C LEU A 181 -25.56 -25.03 -20.30
N LEU A 182 -26.05 -23.95 -19.69
CA LEU A 182 -25.30 -22.87 -19.08
C LEU A 182 -25.73 -22.68 -17.63
N LEU A 183 -24.86 -22.98 -16.68
CA LEU A 183 -25.07 -22.72 -15.25
C LEU A 183 -24.42 -21.40 -14.88
N ALA A 184 -25.21 -20.40 -14.51
CA ALA A 184 -24.75 -19.12 -13.98
C ALA A 184 -24.80 -19.15 -12.45
N LEU A 185 -23.65 -19.08 -11.82
CA LEU A 185 -23.50 -19.09 -10.36
C LEU A 185 -23.80 -17.70 -9.79
N ARG A 186 -24.57 -17.62 -8.70
CA ARG A 186 -24.98 -16.37 -8.06
C ARG A 186 -23.81 -15.48 -7.66
N GLN A 187 -22.71 -16.05 -7.20
CA GLN A 187 -21.53 -15.34 -6.75
C GLN A 187 -20.53 -15.00 -7.87
N GLY A 188 -20.93 -15.20 -9.13
CA GLY A 188 -20.10 -15.04 -10.31
C GLY A 188 -19.60 -16.39 -10.84
N GLY A 189 -19.14 -16.38 -12.08
CA GLY A 189 -18.76 -17.59 -12.79
C GLY A 189 -19.89 -18.20 -13.58
N ARG A 190 -19.53 -18.81 -14.71
CA ARG A 190 -20.42 -19.46 -15.66
C ARG A 190 -19.82 -20.78 -16.08
N LEU A 191 -20.63 -21.83 -16.04
CA LEU A 191 -20.27 -23.17 -16.50
C LEU A 191 -21.17 -23.52 -17.68
N ALA A 192 -20.60 -23.74 -18.84
CA ALA A 192 -21.29 -24.25 -20.00
C ALA A 192 -20.87 -25.69 -20.24
N ALA A 193 -21.78 -26.58 -20.65
CA ALA A 193 -21.49 -27.97 -20.97
C ALA A 193 -22.40 -28.51 -22.05
N GLU A 194 -21.96 -29.54 -22.76
CA GLU A 194 -22.75 -30.22 -23.75
C GLU A 194 -23.81 -31.09 -23.08
N THR A 195 -23.43 -31.82 -22.03
CA THR A 195 -24.38 -32.60 -21.21
C THR A 195 -24.09 -32.41 -19.73
N GLY A 196 -25.13 -32.52 -18.92
CA GLY A 196 -25.03 -32.45 -17.48
C GLY A 196 -26.02 -33.39 -16.80
N SER A 197 -25.65 -33.80 -15.58
CA SER A 197 -26.52 -34.54 -14.70
C SER A 197 -26.48 -33.96 -13.30
N ARG A 198 -27.61 -33.94 -12.62
CA ARG A 198 -27.75 -33.55 -11.22
C ARG A 198 -28.20 -34.75 -10.40
N ALA A 199 -27.48 -35.05 -9.33
CA ALA A 199 -27.85 -36.09 -8.38
C ALA A 199 -28.79 -35.52 -7.30
N ALA A 200 -29.46 -36.40 -6.54
CA ALA A 200 -30.40 -36.03 -5.47
C ALA A 200 -29.73 -35.21 -4.32
N ASP A 201 -28.41 -35.40 -4.08
CA ASP A 201 -27.64 -34.64 -3.11
C ASP A 201 -27.26 -33.21 -3.62
N GLY A 202 -27.75 -32.87 -4.84
CA GLY A 202 -27.46 -31.57 -5.46
C GLY A 202 -26.14 -31.50 -6.23
N THR A 203 -25.30 -32.55 -6.22
CA THR A 203 -24.08 -32.62 -7.01
C THR A 203 -24.40 -32.57 -8.51
N VAL A 204 -23.69 -31.71 -9.25
CA VAL A 204 -23.84 -31.58 -10.71
C VAL A 204 -22.55 -32.05 -11.39
N GLU A 205 -22.70 -33.02 -12.31
CA GLU A 205 -21.61 -33.44 -13.20
C GLU A 205 -21.87 -32.93 -14.61
N LEU A 206 -20.84 -32.32 -15.19
CA LEU A 206 -20.87 -31.71 -16.52
C LEU A 206 -19.82 -32.34 -17.40
N GLU A 207 -20.17 -32.72 -18.63
CA GLU A 207 -19.25 -33.28 -19.60
C GLU A 207 -18.96 -32.27 -20.72
N ARG A 208 -17.70 -32.26 -21.18
CA ARG A 208 -17.18 -31.29 -22.17
C ARG A 208 -17.51 -29.87 -21.79
N ALA A 209 -17.13 -29.53 -20.56
CA ALA A 209 -17.51 -28.30 -19.94
C ALA A 209 -16.44 -27.18 -20.10
N ALA A 210 -16.92 -25.94 -20.04
CA ALA A 210 -16.11 -24.73 -19.98
C ALA A 210 -16.55 -23.84 -18.82
N TYR A 211 -15.61 -23.34 -18.05
CA TYR A 211 -15.84 -22.38 -16.97
C TYR A 211 -15.19 -21.04 -17.29
N THR A 212 -15.88 -19.96 -17.02
CA THR A 212 -15.30 -18.61 -17.03
C THR A 212 -15.95 -17.72 -15.97
N ALA A 213 -15.20 -16.77 -15.43
CA ALA A 213 -15.75 -15.70 -14.62
C ALA A 213 -16.01 -14.41 -15.45
N CYS A 214 -15.65 -14.41 -16.74
CA CYS A 214 -15.90 -13.29 -17.64
C CYS A 214 -17.38 -13.11 -17.95
N ALA A 215 -17.81 -11.88 -18.17
CA ALA A 215 -19.09 -11.60 -18.79
C ALA A 215 -19.10 -12.18 -20.21
N VAL A 216 -20.17 -12.91 -20.57
CA VAL A 216 -20.39 -13.47 -21.92
C VAL A 216 -21.34 -12.63 -22.76
N THR A 217 -21.80 -11.51 -22.20
CA THR A 217 -22.60 -10.49 -22.89
C THR A 217 -22.00 -9.12 -22.68
N THR A 218 -22.12 -8.25 -23.67
CA THR A 218 -21.77 -6.82 -23.52
C THR A 218 -22.84 -6.09 -22.70
N PRO A 219 -22.58 -4.84 -22.22
CA PRO A 219 -23.62 -4.03 -21.57
C PRO A 219 -24.87 -3.80 -22.43
N GLU A 220 -24.71 -3.85 -23.76
CA GLU A 220 -25.78 -3.69 -24.73
C GLU A 220 -26.55 -5.00 -24.99
N GLY A 221 -26.16 -6.13 -24.31
CA GLY A 221 -26.82 -7.43 -24.42
C GLY A 221 -26.37 -8.29 -25.61
N CYS A 222 -25.30 -7.90 -26.33
CA CYS A 222 -24.75 -8.72 -27.40
C CYS A 222 -23.81 -9.80 -26.85
N ASP A 223 -23.73 -10.95 -27.53
CA ASP A 223 -22.81 -12.02 -27.15
C ASP A 223 -21.35 -11.58 -27.22
N LYS A 224 -20.59 -11.89 -26.15
CA LYS A 224 -19.16 -11.58 -26.02
C LYS A 224 -18.38 -12.86 -25.74
N ALA A 225 -17.38 -13.17 -26.55
CA ALA A 225 -16.47 -14.27 -26.24
C ALA A 225 -15.63 -13.92 -24.98
N PRO A 226 -15.51 -14.81 -24.00
CA PRO A 226 -14.71 -14.55 -22.81
C PRO A 226 -13.23 -14.47 -23.15
N SER A 227 -12.47 -13.57 -22.53
CA SER A 227 -11.04 -13.41 -22.73
C SER A 227 -10.26 -14.62 -22.21
N TRP A 228 -10.76 -15.27 -21.18
CA TRP A 228 -10.25 -16.56 -20.71
C TRP A 228 -11.40 -17.52 -20.36
N ARG A 229 -11.12 -18.79 -20.51
CA ARG A 229 -11.96 -19.88 -20.02
C ARG A 229 -11.12 -21.10 -19.65
N ILE A 230 -11.65 -21.92 -18.78
CA ILE A 230 -11.09 -23.23 -18.44
C ILE A 230 -11.97 -24.27 -19.12
N THR A 231 -11.40 -25.03 -20.04
CA THR A 231 -12.09 -26.17 -20.67
C THR A 231 -11.67 -27.46 -19.97
N ALA A 232 -12.61 -28.39 -19.78
CA ALA A 232 -12.35 -29.68 -19.12
C ALA A 232 -13.21 -30.79 -19.74
N ASP A 233 -12.69 -32.02 -19.67
CA ASP A 233 -13.48 -33.18 -20.09
C ASP A 233 -14.67 -33.39 -19.16
N ARG A 234 -14.48 -33.19 -17.85
CA ARG A 234 -15.53 -33.29 -16.85
C ARG A 234 -15.37 -32.23 -15.77
N VAL A 235 -16.46 -31.63 -15.32
CA VAL A 235 -16.55 -30.73 -14.20
C VAL A 235 -17.58 -31.25 -13.21
N THR A 236 -17.23 -31.35 -11.95
CA THR A 236 -18.14 -31.74 -10.85
C THR A 236 -18.31 -30.54 -9.91
N TYR A 237 -19.54 -30.09 -9.75
CA TYR A 237 -19.94 -29.08 -8.78
C TYR A 237 -20.60 -29.75 -7.58
N ASP A 238 -20.02 -29.56 -6.41
CA ASP A 238 -20.55 -30.02 -5.12
C ASP A 238 -21.06 -28.80 -4.35
N PRO A 239 -22.39 -28.63 -4.23
CA PRO A 239 -22.98 -27.51 -3.53
C PRO A 239 -22.75 -27.55 -2.01
N SER A 240 -22.56 -28.75 -1.42
CA SER A 240 -22.35 -28.90 0.03
C SER A 240 -21.01 -28.31 0.49
N ASP A 241 -19.97 -28.39 -0.36
CA ASP A 241 -18.63 -27.83 -0.13
C ASP A 241 -18.40 -26.54 -0.97
N SER A 242 -19.44 -26.10 -1.72
CA SER A 242 -19.33 -24.97 -2.66
C SER A 242 -18.11 -25.09 -3.61
N ARG A 243 -17.81 -26.30 -4.04
CA ARG A 243 -16.58 -26.67 -4.76
C ARG A 243 -16.88 -27.12 -6.19
N VAL A 244 -16.13 -26.60 -7.14
CA VAL A 244 -16.10 -27.04 -8.54
C VAL A 244 -14.76 -27.69 -8.83
N SER A 245 -14.75 -28.96 -9.18
CA SER A 245 -13.55 -29.76 -9.50
C SER A 245 -13.47 -30.04 -11.00
N PHE A 246 -12.30 -29.92 -11.59
CA PHE A 246 -12.05 -30.05 -13.03
C PHE A 246 -11.16 -31.25 -13.32
N ARG A 247 -11.55 -32.07 -14.30
CA ARG A 247 -10.75 -33.19 -14.79
C ARG A 247 -10.25 -32.89 -16.19
N ASN A 248 -8.93 -33.06 -16.41
CA ASN A 248 -8.24 -32.76 -17.66
C ASN A 248 -8.47 -31.31 -18.12
N ALA A 249 -8.25 -30.38 -17.18
CA ALA A 249 -8.50 -28.96 -17.42
C ALA A 249 -7.38 -28.29 -18.22
N TYR A 250 -7.75 -27.35 -19.08
CA TYR A 250 -6.83 -26.47 -19.81
C TYR A 250 -7.29 -25.01 -19.67
N LEU A 251 -6.34 -24.12 -19.40
CA LEU A 251 -6.57 -22.69 -19.54
C LEU A 251 -6.52 -22.31 -21.02
N GLU A 252 -7.56 -21.65 -21.49
CA GLU A 252 -7.64 -21.02 -22.81
C GLU A 252 -7.65 -19.51 -22.67
N LEU A 253 -6.78 -18.80 -23.41
CA LEU A 253 -6.79 -17.35 -23.54
C LEU A 253 -7.16 -17.01 -25.00
N PHE A 254 -8.18 -16.17 -25.19
CA PHE A 254 -8.67 -15.78 -26.52
C PHE A 254 -8.94 -16.97 -27.44
N GLY A 255 -9.40 -18.11 -26.88
CA GLY A 255 -9.69 -19.35 -27.61
C GLY A 255 -8.49 -20.27 -27.86
N ALA A 256 -7.27 -19.88 -27.51
CA ALA A 256 -6.08 -20.72 -27.62
C ALA A 256 -5.79 -21.47 -26.31
N ARG A 257 -5.52 -22.77 -26.35
CA ARG A 257 -5.08 -23.58 -25.19
C ARG A 257 -3.64 -23.24 -24.83
N ILE A 258 -3.44 -22.68 -23.63
CA ILE A 258 -2.13 -22.17 -23.21
C ILE A 258 -1.46 -23.09 -22.18
N LEU A 259 -2.23 -23.57 -21.18
CA LEU A 259 -1.66 -24.26 -20.02
C LEU A 259 -2.56 -25.42 -19.55
N PRO A 260 -2.04 -26.65 -19.35
CA PRO A 260 -2.76 -27.69 -18.63
C PRO A 260 -2.83 -27.36 -17.13
N LEU A 261 -3.99 -27.60 -16.51
CA LEU A 261 -4.26 -27.30 -15.09
C LEU A 261 -4.63 -28.59 -14.34
N PRO A 262 -3.70 -29.49 -14.06
CA PRO A 262 -3.98 -30.74 -13.36
C PRO A 262 -4.45 -30.47 -11.93
N GLY A 263 -5.55 -31.13 -11.51
CA GLY A 263 -6.05 -31.05 -10.15
C GLY A 263 -6.69 -29.71 -9.79
N LEU A 264 -7.10 -28.92 -10.80
CA LEU A 264 -7.79 -27.65 -10.57
C LEU A 264 -9.12 -27.88 -9.82
N ALA A 265 -9.33 -27.07 -8.79
CA ALA A 265 -10.63 -26.89 -8.17
C ALA A 265 -10.82 -25.40 -7.80
N ILE A 266 -12.05 -24.93 -7.82
CA ILE A 266 -12.43 -23.57 -7.42
C ILE A 266 -13.58 -23.62 -6.43
N ARG A 267 -13.79 -22.52 -5.68
CA ARG A 267 -14.95 -22.39 -4.80
C ARG A 267 -15.93 -21.38 -5.38
N THR A 268 -17.22 -21.73 -5.33
CA THR A 268 -18.28 -20.84 -5.82
C THR A 268 -18.65 -19.76 -4.81
N ASP A 269 -18.28 -19.93 -3.54
CA ASP A 269 -18.46 -18.94 -2.47
C ASP A 269 -17.38 -17.86 -2.46
N GLY A 270 -16.48 -17.84 -3.47
CA GLY A 270 -15.33 -16.92 -3.55
C GLY A 270 -14.21 -17.22 -2.55
N GLY A 271 -14.35 -18.30 -1.77
CA GLY A 271 -13.33 -18.73 -0.81
C GLY A 271 -12.08 -19.26 -1.52
N PRO A 272 -10.89 -19.07 -0.93
CA PRO A 272 -9.64 -19.55 -1.51
C PRO A 272 -9.58 -21.09 -1.52
N VAL A 273 -9.09 -21.67 -2.60
CA VAL A 273 -8.85 -23.12 -2.76
C VAL A 273 -7.37 -23.38 -2.84
N ALA A 274 -6.90 -24.47 -2.20
CA ALA A 274 -5.53 -24.92 -2.35
C ALA A 274 -5.23 -25.34 -3.80
N GLY A 275 -4.07 -24.92 -4.32
CA GLY A 275 -3.69 -25.24 -5.70
C GLY A 275 -2.48 -24.48 -6.20
N PHE A 276 -2.09 -24.77 -7.42
CA PHE A 276 -1.05 -24.02 -8.11
C PHE A 276 -1.55 -22.64 -8.50
N LEU A 277 -0.74 -21.63 -8.22
CA LEU A 277 -0.95 -20.28 -8.70
C LEU A 277 -0.35 -20.12 -10.10
N VAL A 278 -0.76 -19.04 -10.75
CA VAL A 278 -0.27 -18.68 -12.08
C VAL A 278 1.26 -18.48 -12.02
N PRO A 279 2.03 -19.11 -12.91
CA PRO A 279 3.47 -18.93 -12.95
C PRO A 279 3.85 -17.56 -13.53
N ASP A 280 4.93 -16.95 -13.01
CA ASP A 280 5.54 -15.77 -13.58
C ASP A 280 6.75 -16.12 -14.45
N LEU A 281 6.93 -15.32 -15.49
CA LEU A 281 8.08 -15.42 -16.41
C LEU A 281 8.83 -14.09 -16.45
N ARG A 282 10.14 -14.16 -16.18
CA ARG A 282 11.02 -12.99 -16.22
C ARG A 282 12.32 -13.34 -16.92
N LEU A 283 12.85 -12.45 -17.72
CA LEU A 283 14.18 -12.56 -18.31
C LEU A 283 15.01 -11.36 -17.87
N SER A 284 16.12 -11.59 -17.18
CA SER A 284 17.00 -10.53 -16.68
C SER A 284 18.46 -10.85 -16.98
N LYS A 285 19.28 -9.81 -17.09
CA LYS A 285 20.73 -9.99 -17.24
C LYS A 285 21.36 -10.70 -16.04
N SER A 286 20.87 -10.44 -14.84
CA SER A 286 21.45 -10.95 -13.61
C SER A 286 21.17 -12.42 -13.35
N ASN A 287 19.97 -12.90 -13.67
CA ASN A 287 19.48 -14.26 -13.34
C ASN A 287 19.17 -15.12 -14.56
N GLY A 288 19.25 -14.54 -15.79
CA GLY A 288 18.82 -15.22 -17.01
C GLY A 288 17.29 -15.31 -17.08
N LEU A 289 16.80 -16.39 -17.68
CA LEU A 289 15.39 -16.73 -17.68
C LEU A 289 15.00 -17.25 -16.29
N GLU A 290 13.99 -16.63 -15.72
CA GLU A 290 13.35 -17.00 -14.46
C GLU A 290 11.95 -17.53 -14.75
N VAL A 291 11.66 -18.70 -14.19
CA VAL A 291 10.32 -19.28 -14.15
C VAL A 291 9.98 -19.50 -12.69
N SER A 292 8.92 -18.89 -12.22
CA SER A 292 8.45 -19.11 -10.85
C SER A 292 7.10 -19.81 -10.84
N GLY A 293 6.92 -20.70 -9.88
CA GLY A 293 5.68 -21.40 -9.62
C GLY A 293 5.39 -21.42 -8.14
N SER A 294 4.14 -21.20 -7.78
CA SER A 294 3.70 -21.16 -6.40
C SER A 294 2.58 -22.13 -6.15
N TYR A 295 2.56 -22.72 -4.97
CA TYR A 295 1.46 -23.55 -4.49
C TYR A 295 0.89 -22.95 -3.23
N TYR A 296 -0.40 -22.72 -3.25
CA TYR A 296 -1.18 -22.17 -2.16
C TYR A 296 -1.87 -23.28 -1.37
N TRP A 297 -1.76 -23.26 -0.02
CA TRP A 297 -2.48 -24.13 0.91
C TRP A 297 -3.44 -23.33 1.76
N ARG A 298 -4.70 -23.71 1.74
CA ARG A 298 -5.65 -23.26 2.76
C ARG A 298 -5.54 -24.19 3.97
N LEU A 299 -4.86 -23.73 5.02
CA LEU A 299 -4.65 -24.51 6.25
C LEU A 299 -5.86 -24.47 7.19
N GLY A 300 -6.75 -23.49 6.99
CA GLY A 300 -7.97 -23.31 7.78
C GLY A 300 -8.80 -22.13 7.27
N PRO A 301 -9.93 -21.81 7.88
CA PRO A 301 -10.75 -20.68 7.47
C PRO A 301 -10.04 -19.32 7.65
N ASN A 302 -9.10 -19.24 8.57
CA ASN A 302 -8.40 -18.01 8.95
C ASN A 302 -6.88 -18.09 8.80
N ARG A 303 -6.34 -19.09 8.10
CA ARG A 303 -4.90 -19.26 7.92
C ARG A 303 -4.57 -19.95 6.61
N ASP A 304 -3.50 -19.51 6.00
CA ASP A 304 -2.99 -20.06 4.73
C ASP A 304 -1.47 -20.04 4.68
N ALA A 305 -0.94 -20.78 3.70
CA ALA A 305 0.48 -20.78 3.38
C ALA A 305 0.67 -20.85 1.87
N THR A 306 1.72 -20.19 1.38
CA THR A 306 2.14 -20.26 -0.03
C THR A 306 3.61 -20.64 -0.06
N LEU A 307 3.96 -21.62 -0.87
CA LEU A 307 5.34 -21.98 -1.18
C LEU A 307 5.60 -21.68 -2.65
N SER A 308 6.68 -20.95 -2.92
CA SER A 308 7.09 -20.62 -4.29
C SER A 308 8.49 -21.13 -4.57
N ALA A 309 8.69 -21.60 -5.78
CA ALA A 309 9.98 -22.00 -6.30
C ALA A 309 10.33 -21.13 -7.52
N TYR A 310 11.57 -20.64 -7.54
CA TYR A 310 12.11 -19.80 -8.59
C TYR A 310 13.27 -20.53 -9.24
N LEU A 311 13.13 -20.82 -10.51
CA LEU A 311 14.15 -21.49 -11.33
C LEU A 311 14.80 -20.47 -12.25
N PHE A 312 16.12 -20.39 -12.21
CA PHE A 312 16.91 -19.44 -12.99
C PHE A 312 17.86 -20.18 -13.91
N THR A 313 18.13 -19.65 -15.10
CA THR A 313 19.15 -20.24 -16.00
C THR A 313 20.56 -19.83 -15.59
N GLU A 314 20.76 -18.65 -15.01
CA GLU A 314 22.07 -18.11 -14.64
C GLU A 314 22.32 -18.07 -13.12
N ALA A 315 21.38 -18.53 -12.31
CA ALA A 315 21.49 -18.60 -10.86
C ALA A 315 20.98 -19.96 -10.34
N LEU A 316 21.32 -20.30 -9.10
CA LEU A 316 20.74 -21.48 -8.45
C LEU A 316 19.28 -21.19 -8.04
N PRO A 317 18.45 -22.23 -7.93
CA PRO A 317 17.08 -22.08 -7.52
C PRO A 317 16.93 -21.36 -6.18
N MET A 318 15.85 -20.58 -6.06
CA MET A 318 15.43 -19.93 -4.82
C MET A 318 14.06 -20.47 -4.42
N VAL A 319 13.81 -20.56 -3.13
CA VAL A 319 12.49 -20.89 -2.59
C VAL A 319 11.99 -19.75 -1.73
N SER A 320 10.68 -19.54 -1.72
CA SER A 320 10.06 -18.66 -0.74
C SER A 320 8.85 -19.31 -0.11
N GLY A 321 8.61 -19.01 1.17
CA GLY A 321 7.44 -19.46 1.90
C GLY A 321 6.76 -18.26 2.53
N GLN A 322 5.44 -18.17 2.41
CA GLN A 322 4.62 -17.19 3.08
C GLN A 322 3.58 -17.90 3.94
N TYR A 323 3.41 -17.46 5.16
CA TYR A 323 2.34 -17.88 6.07
C TYR A 323 1.55 -16.68 6.52
N ARG A 324 0.21 -16.75 6.46
CA ARG A 324 -0.69 -15.71 6.92
C ARG A 324 -1.73 -16.29 7.86
N GLN A 325 -2.06 -15.51 8.89
CA GLN A 325 -3.11 -15.90 9.83
C GLN A 325 -3.92 -14.70 10.29
N LEU A 326 -5.22 -14.82 10.23
CA LEU A 326 -6.17 -13.94 10.88
C LEU A 326 -6.54 -14.59 12.23
N ALA A 327 -6.25 -13.90 13.34
CA ALA A 327 -6.64 -14.27 14.68
C ALA A 327 -7.83 -13.42 15.14
N ASP A 328 -8.46 -13.77 16.25
CA ASP A 328 -9.67 -13.07 16.76
C ASP A 328 -9.43 -11.57 17.02
N LYS A 329 -8.19 -11.20 17.37
CA LYS A 329 -7.83 -9.82 17.72
C LYS A 329 -6.83 -9.19 16.77
N GLY A 330 -6.53 -9.81 15.64
CA GLY A 330 -5.54 -9.27 14.73
C GLY A 330 -5.12 -10.22 13.64
N ALA A 331 -4.11 -9.85 12.90
CA ALA A 331 -3.57 -10.68 11.83
C ALA A 331 -2.04 -10.57 11.76
N PHE A 332 -1.39 -11.58 11.20
CA PHE A 332 0.04 -11.56 10.93
C PHE A 332 0.41 -12.36 9.70
N GLN A 333 1.56 -12.01 9.13
CA GLN A 333 2.20 -12.77 8.07
C GLN A 333 3.70 -12.90 8.29
N ILE A 334 4.24 -13.99 7.78
CA ILE A 334 5.69 -14.25 7.75
C ILE A 334 6.02 -14.69 6.34
N THR A 335 7.02 -14.05 5.72
CA THR A 335 7.53 -14.42 4.40
C THR A 335 9.04 -14.64 4.49
N GLY A 336 9.50 -15.74 3.96
CA GLY A 336 10.92 -16.08 3.90
C GLY A 336 11.35 -16.42 2.50
N TYR A 337 12.58 -16.03 2.12
CA TYR A 337 13.26 -16.38 0.88
C TYR A 337 14.57 -17.04 1.21
N GLY A 338 14.95 -18.06 0.44
CA GLY A 338 16.22 -18.74 0.65
C GLY A 338 16.80 -19.35 -0.63
N THR A 339 18.11 -19.21 -0.78
CA THR A 339 18.91 -19.86 -1.84
C THR A 339 20.30 -20.18 -1.32
N TYR A 340 20.99 -21.09 -2.00
CA TYR A 340 22.38 -21.41 -1.73
C TYR A 340 23.22 -21.01 -2.93
N SER A 341 23.77 -19.79 -2.96
CA SER A 341 24.34 -19.20 -4.16
C SER A 341 25.66 -18.44 -3.92
N ARG A 342 26.41 -18.20 -4.98
CA ARG A 342 27.60 -17.34 -4.99
C ARG A 342 27.21 -15.90 -5.29
N ARG A 343 27.97 -14.96 -4.74
CA ARG A 343 27.88 -13.55 -5.12
C ARG A 343 28.52 -13.31 -6.47
N ILE A 344 28.15 -12.23 -7.12
CA ILE A 344 28.77 -11.74 -8.35
C ILE A 344 29.56 -10.48 -7.99
N SER A 345 30.80 -10.38 -8.46
CA SER A 345 31.60 -9.16 -8.31
C SER A 345 31.03 -8.06 -9.20
N SER A 346 30.75 -6.89 -8.62
CA SER A 346 30.34 -5.71 -9.38
C SER A 346 31.45 -5.18 -10.31
N LEU A 347 32.71 -5.47 -9.99
CA LEU A 347 33.86 -5.02 -10.79
C LEU A 347 34.14 -5.92 -12.00
N THR A 348 34.06 -7.25 -11.83
CA THR A 348 34.50 -8.20 -12.86
C THR A 348 33.35 -8.95 -13.53
N GLY A 349 32.13 -8.88 -12.97
CA GLY A 349 30.98 -9.67 -13.39
C GLY A 349 31.11 -11.18 -13.11
N ASN A 350 32.22 -11.61 -12.53
CA ASN A 350 32.49 -13.01 -12.23
C ASN A 350 31.86 -13.45 -10.89
N ARG A 351 31.54 -14.74 -10.79
CA ARG A 351 31.10 -15.33 -9.51
C ARG A 351 32.30 -15.41 -8.56
N VAL A 352 32.18 -14.78 -7.38
CA VAL A 352 33.23 -14.71 -6.37
C VAL A 352 32.83 -15.41 -5.08
N GLY A 353 33.84 -15.93 -4.37
CA GLY A 353 33.64 -16.62 -3.09
C GLY A 353 33.09 -18.04 -3.23
N GLU A 354 32.89 -18.68 -2.10
CA GLU A 354 32.18 -19.94 -1.99
C GLU A 354 30.66 -19.75 -2.04
N ARG A 355 29.94 -20.88 -2.18
CA ARG A 355 28.49 -20.86 -2.06
C ARG A 355 28.11 -20.69 -0.60
N ASP A 356 27.22 -19.77 -0.33
CA ASP A 356 26.67 -19.50 0.99
C ASP A 356 25.15 -19.54 0.97
N PHE A 357 24.55 -19.78 2.13
CA PHE A 357 23.13 -19.54 2.31
C PHE A 357 22.84 -18.02 2.24
N ARG A 358 21.93 -17.65 1.36
CA ARG A 358 21.45 -16.29 1.19
C ARG A 358 19.94 -16.28 1.35
N GLY A 359 19.43 -15.32 2.10
CA GLY A 359 18.00 -15.29 2.38
C GLY A 359 17.53 -13.96 2.94
N TYR A 360 16.21 -13.85 3.01
CA TYR A 360 15.49 -12.71 3.58
C TYR A 360 14.28 -13.22 4.34
N VAL A 361 14.04 -12.65 5.51
CA VAL A 361 12.83 -12.89 6.30
C VAL A 361 12.14 -11.57 6.55
N PHE A 362 10.85 -11.56 6.31
CA PHE A 362 9.94 -10.48 6.62
C PHE A 362 8.74 -11.02 7.39
N ALA A 363 8.50 -10.45 8.56
CA ALA A 363 7.31 -10.72 9.35
C ALA A 363 6.66 -9.41 9.74
N ASN A 364 5.34 -9.32 9.69
CA ASN A 364 4.60 -8.19 10.20
C ASN A 364 3.28 -8.63 10.82
N GLY A 365 2.75 -7.83 11.76
CA GLY A 365 1.57 -8.20 12.50
C GLY A 365 0.92 -7.06 13.29
N GLN A 366 -0.44 -6.99 13.30
CA GLN A 366 -1.23 -6.02 14.06
C GLN A 366 -2.28 -6.72 14.91
N PHE A 367 -2.40 -6.31 16.17
CA PHE A 367 -3.37 -6.82 17.11
C PHE A 367 -4.08 -5.66 17.81
N GLN A 368 -5.40 -5.70 17.82
CA GLN A 368 -6.27 -4.83 18.59
C GLN A 368 -6.83 -5.62 19.77
N PHE A 369 -6.30 -5.41 20.96
CA PHE A 369 -6.68 -6.20 22.14
C PHE A 369 -8.04 -5.78 22.69
N ASP A 370 -8.29 -4.47 22.65
CA ASP A 370 -9.55 -3.82 23.02
C ASP A 370 -9.66 -2.48 22.27
N PRO A 371 -10.75 -1.69 22.39
CA PRO A 371 -10.90 -0.43 21.67
C PRO A 371 -9.75 0.59 21.85
N ASN A 372 -8.98 0.47 22.90
CA ASN A 372 -7.95 1.41 23.29
C ASN A 372 -6.53 0.91 23.00
N TRP A 373 -6.27 -0.39 23.10
CA TRP A 373 -4.94 -0.96 23.02
C TRP A 373 -4.70 -1.70 21.71
N SER A 374 -3.65 -1.30 21.02
CA SER A 374 -3.14 -2.01 19.84
C SER A 374 -1.65 -2.28 19.94
N VAL A 375 -1.22 -3.30 19.22
CA VAL A 375 0.20 -3.64 19.04
C VAL A 375 0.46 -3.87 17.57
N THR A 376 1.44 -3.16 17.03
CA THR A 376 1.91 -3.34 15.65
C THR A 376 3.39 -3.67 15.66
N GLY A 377 3.84 -4.45 14.69
CA GLY A 377 5.26 -4.73 14.56
C GLY A 377 5.65 -5.31 13.22
N SER A 378 6.92 -5.15 12.90
CA SER A 378 7.53 -5.76 11.72
C SER A 378 8.95 -6.21 12.04
N ALA A 379 9.37 -7.30 11.46
CA ALA A 379 10.75 -7.79 11.52
C ALA A 379 11.25 -8.04 10.10
N ARG A 380 12.35 -7.40 9.73
CA ARG A 380 12.96 -7.48 8.40
C ARG A 380 14.45 -7.77 8.53
N ARG A 381 14.92 -8.87 7.95
CA ARG A 381 16.34 -9.24 7.99
C ARG A 381 16.79 -9.91 6.71
N ALA A 382 17.84 -9.40 6.10
CA ALA A 382 18.52 -10.04 4.99
C ALA A 382 19.87 -10.61 5.44
N SER A 383 20.30 -11.70 4.81
CA SER A 383 21.61 -12.33 5.05
C SER A 383 22.78 -11.44 4.62
N ASP A 384 22.57 -10.64 3.58
CA ASP A 384 23.56 -9.75 3.00
C ASP A 384 22.91 -8.52 2.33
N ARG A 385 23.72 -7.52 2.01
CA ARG A 385 23.27 -6.20 1.54
C ARG A 385 22.67 -6.21 0.11
N THR A 386 22.93 -7.23 -0.67
CA THR A 386 22.59 -7.24 -2.10
C THR A 386 21.53 -8.28 -2.46
N PHE A 387 21.18 -9.20 -1.54
CA PHE A 387 20.24 -10.29 -1.78
C PHE A 387 18.91 -9.81 -2.37
N LEU A 388 18.27 -8.80 -1.75
CA LEU A 388 16.98 -8.29 -2.19
C LEU A 388 17.03 -7.71 -3.60
N ARG A 389 18.07 -6.93 -3.90
CA ARG A 389 18.27 -6.33 -5.24
C ARG A 389 18.67 -7.34 -6.28
N ARG A 390 19.50 -8.33 -5.91
CA ARG A 390 19.96 -9.40 -6.82
C ARG A 390 18.79 -10.22 -7.37
N TYR A 391 17.83 -10.55 -6.52
CA TYR A 391 16.67 -11.37 -6.86
C TYR A 391 15.41 -10.52 -7.14
N ASP A 392 15.55 -9.19 -7.18
CA ASP A 392 14.48 -8.24 -7.48
C ASP A 392 13.26 -8.39 -6.53
N ILE A 393 13.54 -8.68 -5.25
CA ILE A 393 12.54 -8.83 -4.20
C ILE A 393 12.13 -7.46 -3.65
N SER A 394 13.11 -6.58 -3.37
CA SER A 394 12.92 -5.20 -2.93
C SER A 394 14.18 -4.38 -3.29
N ARG A 395 14.00 -3.07 -3.42
CA ARG A 395 15.08 -2.11 -3.66
C ARG A 395 15.39 -1.24 -2.46
N ASP A 396 14.83 -1.56 -1.32
CA ASP A 396 15.12 -0.88 -0.07
C ASP A 396 16.62 -0.78 0.16
N ASP A 397 17.09 0.36 0.60
CA ASP A 397 18.47 0.57 1.03
C ASP A 397 18.64 0.35 2.54
N ARG A 398 17.54 0.21 3.27
CA ARG A 398 17.46 -0.04 4.72
C ARG A 398 16.28 -0.95 5.04
N LEU A 399 16.48 -1.89 5.94
CA LEU A 399 15.44 -2.75 6.47
C LEU A 399 15.16 -2.32 7.92
N ARG A 400 14.01 -1.70 8.15
CA ARG A 400 13.59 -1.29 9.48
C ARG A 400 12.68 -2.36 10.08
N SER A 401 13.06 -2.86 11.25
CA SER A 401 12.22 -3.70 12.11
C SER A 401 11.65 -2.82 13.21
N THR A 402 10.36 -2.92 13.48
CA THR A 402 9.65 -2.05 14.42
C THR A 402 8.75 -2.85 15.35
N ILE A 403 8.56 -2.33 16.55
CA ILE A 403 7.48 -2.72 17.46
C ILE A 403 6.87 -1.47 18.03
N ASN A 404 5.55 -1.41 18.11
CA ASN A 404 4.83 -0.30 18.73
C ASN A 404 3.63 -0.84 19.51
N VAL A 405 3.57 -0.51 20.79
CA VAL A 405 2.42 -0.73 21.67
C VAL A 405 1.75 0.61 21.85
N GLU A 406 0.52 0.71 21.41
CA GLU A 406 -0.26 1.95 21.45
C GLU A 406 -1.47 1.83 22.36
N ARG A 407 -1.73 2.91 23.09
CA ARG A 407 -3.01 3.12 23.79
C ARG A 407 -3.58 4.46 23.37
N ILE A 408 -4.78 4.44 22.84
CA ILE A 408 -5.54 5.63 22.46
C ILE A 408 -6.79 5.69 23.32
N ASP A 409 -7.01 6.82 23.98
CA ASP A 409 -8.19 7.09 24.81
C ASP A 409 -8.70 8.50 24.48
N GLN A 410 -9.87 8.91 24.95
CA GLN A 410 -10.49 10.19 24.63
C GLN A 410 -9.55 11.38 24.79
N ASN A 411 -8.74 11.39 25.86
CA ASN A 411 -7.87 12.50 26.23
C ASN A 411 -6.39 12.08 26.36
N SER A 412 -6.02 10.84 26.11
CA SER A 412 -4.65 10.37 26.29
C SER A 412 -4.19 9.47 25.17
N TYR A 413 -2.93 9.60 24.86
CA TYR A 413 -2.18 8.77 23.91
C TYR A 413 -0.92 8.28 24.56
N LEU A 414 -0.62 7.00 24.43
CA LEU A 414 0.64 6.38 24.83
C LEU A 414 1.16 5.51 23.69
N SER A 415 2.41 5.73 23.32
CA SER A 415 3.16 4.85 22.43
C SER A 415 4.42 4.38 23.15
N ILE A 416 4.67 3.08 23.15
CA ILE A 416 5.91 2.46 23.59
C ILE A 416 6.47 1.70 22.38
N ALA A 417 7.49 2.26 21.77
CA ALA A 417 8.02 1.77 20.50
C ALA A 417 9.49 1.40 20.59
N GLY A 418 9.94 0.62 19.63
CA GLY A 418 11.34 0.34 19.38
C GLY A 418 11.57 0.00 17.93
N TRP A 419 12.77 0.31 17.43
CA TRP A 419 13.17 -0.06 16.07
C TRP A 419 14.65 -0.40 15.98
N ALA A 420 14.93 -1.33 15.07
CA ALA A 420 16.26 -1.70 14.64
C ALA A 420 16.34 -1.57 13.13
N THR A 421 17.44 -1.07 12.63
CA THR A 421 17.66 -0.90 11.20
C THR A 421 18.82 -1.79 10.75
N GLN A 422 18.67 -2.44 9.59
CA GLN A 422 19.78 -3.06 8.86
C GLN A 422 20.03 -2.23 7.61
N THR A 423 21.21 -1.64 7.45
CA THR A 423 21.57 -0.96 6.21
C THR A 423 21.95 -1.95 5.12
N LEU A 424 21.44 -1.73 3.91
CA LEU A 424 21.80 -2.44 2.70
C LEU A 424 22.69 -1.61 1.77
N ARG A 425 23.04 -0.38 2.17
CA ARG A 425 23.95 0.49 1.44
C ARG A 425 25.34 -0.11 1.41
N LEU A 426 25.93 -0.18 0.22
CA LEU A 426 27.31 -0.62 0.05
C LEU A 426 28.26 0.43 0.64
N GLY A 427 29.27 -0.02 1.37
CA GLY A 427 30.23 0.87 2.01
C GLY A 427 29.78 1.48 3.36
N ALA A 428 28.50 1.42 3.72
CA ALA A 428 28.05 1.96 5.01
C ALA A 428 28.64 1.18 6.19
N ASP A 429 29.02 1.89 7.25
CA ASP A 429 29.47 1.28 8.50
C ASP A 429 28.29 0.65 9.25
N LEU A 430 28.38 -0.64 9.53
CA LEU A 430 27.35 -1.38 10.26
C LEU A 430 27.29 -1.00 11.74
N GLY A 431 28.38 -0.56 12.32
CA GLY A 431 28.50 -0.20 13.71
C GLY A 431 27.73 1.07 14.06
N GLN A 432 27.58 1.98 13.11
CA GLN A 432 26.89 3.26 13.30
C GLN A 432 25.37 3.18 13.14
N VAL A 433 24.83 2.03 12.74
CA VAL A 433 23.38 1.89 12.56
C VAL A 433 22.65 1.84 13.90
N PRO A 434 21.68 2.73 14.17
CA PRO A 434 21.05 2.85 15.48
C PRO A 434 20.08 1.72 15.79
N LEU A 435 20.09 1.27 17.04
CA LEU A 435 19.02 0.56 17.70
C LEU A 435 18.32 1.52 18.66
N ALA A 436 17.05 1.82 18.45
CA ALA A 436 16.26 2.66 19.35
C ALA A 436 15.29 1.80 20.17
N LEU A 437 15.50 1.75 21.48
CA LEU A 437 14.67 1.00 22.42
C LEU A 437 14.98 1.37 23.88
N PRO A 438 13.99 1.82 24.67
CA PRO A 438 12.63 2.18 24.25
C PRO A 438 12.52 3.58 23.69
N ALA A 439 11.50 3.80 22.85
CA ALA A 439 10.98 5.11 22.51
C ALA A 439 9.59 5.23 23.13
N ILE A 440 9.38 6.16 24.05
CA ILE A 440 8.10 6.33 24.74
C ILE A 440 7.58 7.73 24.45
N ASP A 441 6.31 7.85 24.07
CA ASP A 441 5.58 9.11 23.93
C ASP A 441 4.24 8.99 24.64
N TYR A 442 4.05 9.77 25.70
CA TYR A 442 2.79 9.89 26.43
C TYR A 442 2.26 11.31 26.29
N ARG A 443 1.03 11.45 25.86
CA ARG A 443 0.34 12.72 25.75
C ARG A 443 -0.99 12.65 26.51
N HIS A 444 -1.31 13.71 27.23
CA HIS A 444 -2.58 13.83 27.93
C HIS A 444 -3.12 15.24 27.79
N ARG A 445 -4.34 15.36 27.30
CA ARG A 445 -5.07 16.63 27.20
C ARG A 445 -6.01 16.74 28.38
N LEU A 446 -5.89 17.82 29.14
CA LEU A 446 -6.80 18.06 30.25
C LEU A 446 -8.23 18.21 29.72
N ALA A 447 -9.19 17.59 30.39
CA ALA A 447 -10.60 17.62 30.00
C ALA A 447 -11.17 19.06 30.13
N ASP A 448 -10.80 19.75 31.19
CA ASP A 448 -11.26 21.10 31.46
C ASP A 448 -10.28 22.16 30.96
N PRO A 449 -10.76 23.19 30.24
CA PRO A 449 -9.93 24.28 29.77
C PRO A 449 -9.38 25.11 30.93
N LEU A 450 -8.09 25.42 30.91
CA LEU A 450 -7.44 26.32 31.84
C LEU A 450 -7.39 27.74 31.23
N LEU A 451 -7.90 28.74 31.92
CA LEU A 451 -7.94 30.15 31.45
C LEU A 451 -8.53 30.29 30.04
N GLY A 452 -9.50 29.43 29.71
CA GLY A 452 -10.14 29.40 28.39
C GLY A 452 -9.30 28.76 27.26
N GLY A 453 -8.16 28.15 27.57
CA GLY A 453 -7.28 27.44 26.64
C GLY A 453 -7.22 25.96 26.98
N LYS A 454 -6.82 25.16 26.01
CA LYS A 454 -6.55 23.71 26.14
C LYS A 454 -5.14 23.49 26.64
N VAL A 455 -4.98 22.57 27.60
CA VAL A 455 -3.64 22.16 28.11
C VAL A 455 -3.33 20.75 27.65
N GLU A 456 -2.17 20.57 27.05
CA GLU A 456 -1.60 19.27 26.69
C GLU A 456 -0.31 19.05 27.48
N LEU A 457 -0.25 17.92 28.16
CA LEU A 457 0.95 17.43 28.86
C LEU A 457 1.57 16.32 28.00
N GLN A 458 2.90 16.34 27.87
CA GLN A 458 3.63 15.29 27.17
C GLN A 458 4.85 14.87 27.97
N ALA A 459 5.07 13.55 28.06
CA ALA A 459 6.31 12.95 28.52
C ALA A 459 6.87 12.08 27.39
N ASN A 460 8.14 12.24 27.09
CA ASN A 460 8.80 11.48 26.02
C ASN A 460 10.16 10.97 26.51
N SER A 461 10.52 9.78 26.07
CA SER A 461 11.88 9.26 26.26
C SER A 461 12.34 8.51 25.02
N LEU A 462 13.64 8.49 24.78
CA LEU A 462 14.28 7.82 23.66
C LEU A 462 15.65 7.34 24.10
N ALA A 463 15.95 6.05 23.88
CA ALA A 463 17.31 5.51 24.03
C ALA A 463 17.77 4.96 22.68
N ILE A 464 18.89 5.47 22.19
CA ILE A 464 19.57 5.02 20.99
C ILE A 464 20.90 4.41 21.38
N LEU A 465 21.15 3.21 20.89
CA LEU A 465 22.38 2.46 21.11
C LEU A 465 23.01 2.12 19.77
N ARG A 466 24.36 2.17 19.70
CA ARG A 466 25.16 1.77 18.54
C ARG A 466 26.29 0.84 18.99
N SER A 467 26.68 -0.09 18.13
CA SER A 467 27.82 -0.95 18.43
C SER A 467 29.16 -0.26 18.23
N ASP A 468 29.21 0.75 17.36
CA ASP A 468 30.39 1.57 17.07
C ASP A 468 29.92 2.99 16.65
N GLY A 469 29.60 3.81 17.63
CA GLY A 469 29.06 5.13 17.43
C GLY A 469 28.55 5.77 18.68
N GLN A 470 28.03 6.97 18.59
CA GLN A 470 27.48 7.73 19.70
C GLN A 470 26.19 7.10 20.21
N ASP A 471 26.17 6.80 21.51
CA ASP A 471 24.96 6.43 22.22
C ASP A 471 24.26 7.68 22.75
N THR A 472 22.94 7.70 22.71
CA THR A 472 22.14 8.84 23.16
C THR A 472 20.90 8.39 23.89
N GLN A 473 20.67 8.95 25.07
CA GLN A 473 19.47 8.76 25.87
C GLN A 473 18.90 10.13 26.19
N ARG A 474 17.59 10.26 26.04
CA ARG A 474 16.89 11.49 26.43
C ARG A 474 15.59 11.19 27.12
N ALA A 475 15.16 12.11 27.98
CA ALA A 475 13.81 12.19 28.47
C ALA A 475 13.38 13.65 28.61
N PHE A 476 12.12 13.95 28.39
CA PHE A 476 11.57 15.27 28.63
C PHE A 476 10.14 15.23 29.11
N ALA A 477 9.73 16.30 29.80
CA ALA A 477 8.36 16.62 30.09
C ALA A 477 8.02 18.01 29.54
N ARG A 478 6.82 18.12 28.93
CA ARG A 478 6.33 19.33 28.26
C ARG A 478 4.91 19.62 28.70
N ALA A 479 4.60 20.89 28.92
CA ALA A 479 3.25 21.39 29.02
C ALA A 479 3.03 22.46 27.93
N LYS A 480 1.94 22.35 27.18
CA LYS A 480 1.53 23.28 26.13
C LYS A 480 0.12 23.76 26.42
N TRP A 481 -0.09 25.06 26.38
CA TRP A 481 -1.38 25.71 26.53
C TRP A 481 -1.71 26.49 25.25
N ASP A 482 -2.90 26.26 24.68
CA ASP A 482 -3.38 26.93 23.49
C ASP A 482 -4.76 27.54 23.75
N MET A 483 -4.92 28.83 23.51
CA MET A 483 -6.19 29.52 23.56
C MET A 483 -6.53 30.09 22.17
N ARG A 484 -7.64 29.68 21.61
CA ARG A 484 -8.10 30.13 20.30
C ARG A 484 -9.41 30.91 20.44
N ARG A 485 -9.45 32.12 19.85
CA ARG A 485 -10.58 33.04 19.91
C ARG A 485 -10.84 33.67 18.54
N ILE A 486 -12.13 33.86 18.22
CA ILE A 486 -12.55 34.66 17.07
C ILE A 486 -12.94 36.03 17.58
N THR A 487 -12.35 37.09 16.99
CA THR A 487 -12.65 38.47 17.34
C THR A 487 -13.95 38.94 16.67
N GLY A 488 -14.50 40.07 17.10
CA GLY A 488 -15.67 40.68 16.47
C GLY A 488 -15.48 41.08 15.00
N LEU A 489 -14.23 41.20 14.53
CA LEU A 489 -13.84 41.46 13.13
C LEU A 489 -13.62 40.18 12.30
N GLY A 490 -13.87 39.00 12.89
CA GLY A 490 -13.67 37.73 12.23
C GLY A 490 -12.22 37.23 12.22
N GLN A 491 -11.31 37.87 12.91
CA GLN A 491 -9.92 37.39 13.04
C GLN A 491 -9.88 36.22 14.00
N LEU A 492 -9.09 35.22 13.64
CA LEU A 492 -8.81 34.06 14.46
C LEU A 492 -7.48 34.29 15.17
N VAL A 493 -7.54 34.46 16.47
CA VAL A 493 -6.36 34.74 17.33
C VAL A 493 -6.08 33.52 18.17
N THR A 494 -4.85 33.00 18.04
CA THR A 494 -4.36 31.87 18.84
C THR A 494 -3.18 32.31 19.69
N LEU A 495 -3.32 32.17 21.00
CA LEU A 495 -2.23 32.34 21.96
C LEU A 495 -1.70 30.98 22.37
N THR A 496 -0.38 30.79 22.30
CA THR A 496 0.28 29.54 22.69
C THR A 496 1.35 29.81 23.72
N GLY A 497 1.34 29.03 24.79
CA GLY A 497 2.43 28.96 25.77
C GLY A 497 2.93 27.54 25.88
N LEU A 498 4.24 27.35 25.87
CA LEU A 498 4.88 26.06 25.97
C LEU A 498 6.06 26.12 26.93
N VAL A 499 6.14 25.14 27.82
CA VAL A 499 7.31 24.91 28.67
C VAL A 499 7.74 23.44 28.58
N ARG A 500 9.05 23.20 28.56
CA ARG A 500 9.63 21.87 28.45
C ARG A 500 10.94 21.79 29.22
N GLY A 501 11.18 20.70 29.93
CA GLY A 501 12.43 20.37 30.60
C GLY A 501 12.99 19.08 30.06
N ASP A 502 14.26 19.09 29.62
CA ASP A 502 14.95 17.95 29.02
C ASP A 502 16.12 17.50 29.89
N VAL A 503 16.37 16.19 29.87
CA VAL A 503 17.61 15.57 30.34
C VAL A 503 18.15 14.62 29.28
N TYR A 504 19.44 14.70 29.02
CA TYR A 504 20.19 13.89 28.07
C TYR A 504 21.36 13.21 28.72
N HIS A 505 21.71 12.04 28.22
CA HIS A 505 23.00 11.40 28.47
C HIS A 505 23.54 10.87 27.16
N SER A 506 24.81 11.11 26.90
CA SER A 506 25.47 10.61 25.69
C SER A 506 26.91 10.20 25.95
N SER A 507 27.36 9.19 25.20
CA SER A 507 28.74 8.69 25.20
C SER A 507 29.25 8.55 23.78
N ASP A 508 30.57 8.46 23.62
CA ASP A 508 31.24 8.23 22.35
C ASP A 508 30.94 9.27 21.27
N ASN A 509 30.65 10.50 21.70
CA ASN A 509 30.24 11.62 20.84
C ASN A 509 31.23 11.92 19.72
N ALA A 510 32.55 11.67 19.96
CA ALA A 510 33.62 11.90 18.99
C ALA A 510 33.50 11.03 17.73
N LEU A 511 32.79 9.89 17.82
CA LEU A 511 32.55 8.98 16.69
C LEU A 511 31.49 9.48 15.71
N THR A 512 30.71 10.52 16.06
CA THR A 512 29.83 11.20 15.12
C THR A 512 30.64 12.11 14.21
N GLU A 513 30.56 11.89 12.88
CA GLU A 513 31.36 12.63 11.89
C GLU A 513 31.02 14.13 11.88
N THR A 514 29.75 14.47 11.81
CA THR A 514 29.26 15.85 11.77
C THR A 514 29.33 16.49 13.15
N ALA A 515 30.22 17.47 13.33
CA ALA A 515 30.47 18.16 14.60
C ALA A 515 29.20 18.79 15.19
N LEU A 516 28.30 19.31 14.35
CA LEU A 516 27.04 19.93 14.77
C LEU A 516 26.05 18.93 15.43
N TYR A 517 26.25 17.61 15.26
CA TYR A 517 25.37 16.60 15.80
C TYR A 517 25.86 15.98 17.11
N ARG A 518 27.11 16.18 17.47
CA ARG A 518 27.80 15.51 18.59
C ARG A 518 27.20 15.83 19.95
N GLY A 519 26.96 17.12 20.28
CA GLY A 519 26.67 17.56 21.64
C GLY A 519 27.86 17.37 22.59
N ASN A 520 27.66 17.59 23.88
CA ASN A 520 28.63 17.34 24.95
C ASN A 520 28.46 15.91 25.47
N PRO A 521 29.53 15.16 25.77
CA PRO A 521 29.44 13.85 26.39
C PRO A 521 29.00 13.94 27.87
N GLY A 522 28.32 12.91 28.38
CA GLY A 522 27.82 12.84 29.75
C GLY A 522 26.41 13.41 29.89
N TRP A 523 26.08 13.94 31.07
CA TRP A 523 24.76 14.44 31.41
C TRP A 523 24.59 15.91 31.02
N GLU A 524 23.56 16.21 30.25
CA GLU A 524 23.17 17.59 29.92
C GLU A 524 21.68 17.81 30.24
N THR A 525 21.35 19.02 30.67
CA THR A 525 19.99 19.45 30.96
C THR A 525 19.64 20.72 30.21
N ARG A 526 18.37 20.84 29.79
CA ARG A 526 17.89 21.98 29.04
C ARG A 526 16.48 22.37 29.47
N GLY A 527 16.23 23.65 29.66
CA GLY A 527 14.91 24.25 29.84
C GLY A 527 14.50 25.01 28.58
N ILE A 528 13.26 24.88 28.16
CA ILE A 528 12.69 25.54 26.99
C ILE A 528 11.39 26.22 27.40
N ALA A 529 11.20 27.46 26.95
CA ALA A 529 9.94 28.19 27.09
C ALA A 529 9.64 28.90 25.75
N VAL A 530 8.43 28.78 25.25
CA VAL A 530 7.99 29.41 24.00
C VAL A 530 6.67 30.13 24.26
N ALA A 531 6.55 31.38 23.83
CA ALA A 531 5.30 32.10 23.75
C ALA A 531 5.01 32.50 22.31
N ALA A 532 3.77 32.33 21.84
CA ALA A 532 3.41 32.74 20.49
C ALA A 532 2.00 33.35 20.44
N LEU A 533 1.84 34.31 19.52
CA LEU A 533 0.59 34.93 19.10
C LEU A 533 0.46 34.72 17.59
N ASP A 534 -0.59 34.05 17.19
CA ASP A 534 -0.92 33.77 15.78
C ASP A 534 -2.25 34.46 15.45
N VAL A 535 -2.27 35.24 14.38
CA VAL A 535 -3.46 35.96 13.91
C VAL A 535 -3.70 35.60 12.45
N GLU A 536 -4.84 34.99 12.18
CA GLU A 536 -5.35 34.69 10.86
C GLU A 536 -6.60 35.50 10.59
N TRP A 537 -6.74 36.05 9.39
CA TRP A 537 -7.92 36.82 9.02
C TRP A 537 -8.54 36.28 7.72
N PRO A 538 -9.43 35.28 7.77
CA PRO A 538 -10.07 34.73 6.57
C PRO A 538 -11.08 35.72 5.98
N LEU A 539 -10.77 36.24 4.79
CA LEU A 539 -11.61 37.14 4.02
C LEU A 539 -12.27 36.36 2.90
N VAL A 540 -13.58 36.24 2.93
CA VAL A 540 -14.38 35.49 1.97
C VAL A 540 -14.91 36.41 0.89
N GLY A 541 -14.84 36.00 -0.38
CA GLY A 541 -15.35 36.75 -1.52
C GLY A 541 -15.68 35.88 -2.71
N GLU A 542 -16.16 36.48 -3.79
CA GLU A 542 -16.40 35.78 -5.06
C GLU A 542 -15.33 36.16 -6.07
N PHE A 543 -14.85 35.19 -6.84
CA PHE A 543 -13.87 35.39 -7.89
C PHE A 543 -14.02 34.32 -8.98
N LEU A 544 -13.98 34.72 -10.26
CA LEU A 544 -14.12 33.79 -11.41
C LEU A 544 -15.35 32.87 -11.35
N GLY A 545 -16.46 33.36 -10.79
CA GLY A 545 -17.69 32.56 -10.66
C GLY A 545 -17.62 31.48 -9.58
N GLY A 546 -16.66 31.56 -8.68
CA GLY A 546 -16.48 30.69 -7.52
C GLY A 546 -16.31 31.46 -6.23
N GLN A 547 -16.15 30.74 -5.13
CA GLN A 547 -15.83 31.30 -3.82
C GLN A 547 -14.33 31.34 -3.63
N GLN A 548 -13.82 32.45 -3.08
CA GLN A 548 -12.42 32.54 -2.64
C GLN A 548 -12.33 32.88 -1.17
N VAL A 549 -11.27 32.38 -0.55
CA VAL A 549 -10.88 32.76 0.83
C VAL A 549 -9.44 33.25 0.77
N LEU A 550 -9.23 34.50 1.18
CA LEU A 550 -7.90 35.11 1.30
C LEU A 550 -7.61 35.25 2.79
N THR A 551 -6.58 34.59 3.30
CA THR A 551 -6.23 34.54 4.71
C THR A 551 -4.83 35.12 4.94
N PRO A 552 -4.70 36.44 5.15
CA PRO A 552 -3.45 36.98 5.72
C PRO A 552 -3.22 36.37 7.10
N ARG A 553 -1.96 35.99 7.35
CA ARG A 553 -1.54 35.40 8.62
C ARG A 553 -0.26 36.05 9.12
N VAL A 554 -0.24 36.37 10.42
CA VAL A 554 0.94 36.90 11.10
C VAL A 554 1.12 36.17 12.42
N GLN A 555 2.32 35.64 12.66
CA GLN A 555 2.68 34.99 13.90
C GLN A 555 3.88 35.66 14.55
N PHE A 556 3.77 35.98 15.83
CA PHE A 556 4.89 36.36 16.70
C PHE A 556 5.23 35.16 17.57
N ALA A 557 6.48 34.76 17.59
CA ALA A 557 6.98 33.71 18.47
C ALA A 557 8.26 34.19 19.17
N ALA A 558 8.38 33.84 20.43
CA ALA A 558 9.54 34.20 21.23
C ALA A 558 9.93 33.08 22.18
N SER A 559 11.25 32.86 22.30
CA SER A 559 11.85 31.89 23.20
C SER A 559 13.17 32.45 23.73
N PRO A 560 13.52 32.23 25.00
CA PRO A 560 14.85 32.55 25.51
C PRO A 560 15.94 31.79 24.75
N PRO A 561 17.20 32.22 24.77
CA PRO A 561 18.29 31.46 24.18
C PRO A 561 18.39 30.04 24.74
N ILE A 562 18.57 29.07 23.85
CA ILE A 562 18.56 27.63 24.16
C ILE A 562 19.95 27.04 23.86
N ARG A 563 20.50 26.23 24.78
CA ARG A 563 21.79 25.56 24.60
C ARG A 563 21.65 24.34 23.65
N ASN A 564 21.31 24.57 22.40
CA ASN A 564 21.05 23.52 21.41
C ASN A 564 22.30 22.70 21.10
N LEU A 565 23.47 23.30 20.94
CA LEU A 565 24.71 22.61 20.55
C LEU A 565 25.31 21.73 21.66
N ALA A 566 24.90 21.94 22.91
CA ALA A 566 25.30 21.08 24.03
C ALA A 566 24.58 19.71 23.97
N ILE A 567 23.48 19.63 23.27
CA ILE A 567 22.62 18.45 23.15
C ILE A 567 22.99 17.64 21.89
N PRO A 568 23.12 16.30 21.96
CA PRO A 568 23.24 15.45 20.77
C PRO A 568 22.05 15.63 19.82
N ASN A 569 22.27 15.46 18.52
CA ASN A 569 21.20 15.60 17.51
C ASN A 569 20.98 14.30 16.75
N GLU A 570 19.92 13.57 17.12
CA GLU A 570 19.54 12.29 16.52
C GLU A 570 18.37 12.43 15.56
N ASP A 571 17.40 13.33 15.86
CA ASP A 571 16.11 13.40 15.15
C ASP A 571 15.80 14.75 14.50
N SER A 572 16.72 15.70 14.56
CA SER A 572 16.52 17.07 14.08
C SER A 572 17.60 17.48 13.06
N ARG A 573 18.06 16.53 12.23
CA ARG A 573 19.24 16.70 11.35
C ARG A 573 18.93 17.49 10.09
N ALA A 574 17.86 17.14 9.39
CA ALA A 574 17.50 17.77 8.13
C ALA A 574 16.51 18.92 8.38
N ILE A 575 17.00 20.15 8.29
CA ILE A 575 16.17 21.36 8.34
C ILE A 575 16.31 22.13 7.03
N ASP A 576 15.20 22.47 6.44
CA ASP A 576 15.07 23.35 5.29
C ASP A 576 13.80 24.18 5.46
N LEU A 577 13.82 25.46 5.07
CA LEU A 577 12.61 26.28 5.13
C LEU A 577 11.66 25.87 4.00
N GLU A 578 10.44 25.51 4.38
CA GLU A 578 9.38 25.10 3.49
C GLU A 578 8.04 25.77 3.86
N ASP A 579 7.09 25.70 2.94
CA ASP A 579 5.73 26.16 3.22
C ASP A 579 5.10 25.44 4.42
N SER A 580 5.38 24.14 4.56
CA SER A 580 4.84 23.28 5.62
C SER A 580 5.32 23.62 7.02
N ASN A 581 6.55 24.14 7.16
CA ASN A 581 7.13 24.50 8.45
C ASN A 581 7.19 26.01 8.73
N LEU A 582 6.73 26.85 7.81
CA LEU A 582 6.84 28.31 7.90
C LEU A 582 6.26 28.86 9.22
N PHE A 583 5.09 28.43 9.62
CA PHE A 583 4.42 28.87 10.84
C PHE A 583 4.58 27.89 12.02
N ALA A 584 5.46 26.90 11.91
CA ALA A 584 5.74 25.99 13.01
C ALA A 584 6.43 26.72 14.18
N LEU A 585 6.06 26.43 15.42
CA LEU A 585 6.71 26.97 16.61
C LEU A 585 8.15 26.48 16.75
N ASN A 586 8.41 25.26 16.32
CA ASN A 586 9.73 24.68 16.11
C ASN A 586 9.79 24.17 14.69
N ARG A 587 10.69 24.66 13.87
CA ARG A 587 10.86 24.24 12.48
C ARG A 587 11.69 22.98 12.32
N PHE A 588 12.46 22.61 13.35
CA PHE A 588 13.18 21.32 13.36
C PHE A 588 12.20 20.14 13.44
N PRO A 589 12.44 19.07 12.68
CA PRO A 589 11.48 17.96 12.59
C PRO A 589 11.35 17.13 13.89
N GLY A 590 12.38 17.15 14.75
CA GLY A 590 12.40 16.35 15.98
C GLY A 590 12.36 17.17 17.27
N TYR A 591 12.92 16.60 18.32
CA TYR A 591 12.93 17.19 19.65
C TYR A 591 14.33 17.66 20.10
N ASP A 592 15.41 17.24 19.42
CA ASP A 592 16.77 17.51 19.84
C ASP A 592 17.21 18.96 19.56
N ARG A 593 16.63 19.57 18.54
CA ARG A 593 16.84 21.00 18.25
C ARG A 593 15.53 21.75 18.42
N VAL A 594 15.64 22.95 18.97
CA VAL A 594 14.51 23.86 19.17
C VAL A 594 14.91 25.24 18.71
N GLU A 595 14.09 25.88 17.91
CA GLU A 595 14.29 27.25 17.49
C GLU A 595 14.10 28.23 18.64
N ASP A 596 15.07 29.07 18.90
CA ASP A 596 15.07 30.09 19.92
C ASP A 596 15.02 31.51 19.34
N GLY A 597 15.04 32.49 20.21
CA GLY A 597 14.96 33.89 19.84
C GLY A 597 13.53 34.38 19.58
N ALA A 598 13.42 35.62 19.15
CA ALA A 598 12.15 36.25 18.81
C ALA A 598 12.04 36.44 17.30
N ARG A 599 10.84 36.14 16.75
CA ARG A 599 10.56 36.23 15.30
C ARG A 599 9.15 36.65 14.99
N VAL A 600 8.99 37.24 13.82
CA VAL A 600 7.72 37.53 13.17
C VAL A 600 7.66 36.72 11.88
N THR A 601 6.65 35.90 11.73
CA THR A 601 6.35 35.18 10.49
C THR A 601 5.10 35.76 9.88
N TYR A 602 5.12 36.02 8.58
CA TYR A 602 3.97 36.54 7.85
C TYR A 602 3.77 35.81 6.54
N GLY A 603 2.53 35.70 6.14
CA GLY A 603 2.19 35.02 4.91
C GLY A 603 0.76 35.22 4.51
N LEU A 604 0.42 34.60 3.39
CA LEU A 604 -0.88 34.68 2.77
C LEU A 604 -1.28 33.30 2.29
N ASP A 605 -2.46 32.83 2.72
CA ASP A 605 -3.13 31.69 2.16
C ASP A 605 -4.27 32.15 1.28
N TRP A 606 -4.32 31.66 0.04
CA TRP A 606 -5.39 31.94 -0.91
C TRP A 606 -5.98 30.63 -1.41
N GLN A 607 -7.28 30.51 -1.21
CA GLN A 607 -8.06 29.35 -1.67
C GLN A 607 -9.12 29.84 -2.64
N LEU A 608 -9.25 29.19 -3.78
CA LEU A 608 -10.29 29.44 -4.77
C LEU A 608 -10.99 28.12 -5.12
N ARG A 609 -12.31 28.10 -4.94
CA ARG A 609 -13.18 27.00 -5.39
C ARG A 609 -14.16 27.54 -6.44
N ALA A 610 -13.89 27.26 -7.69
CA ALA A 610 -14.73 27.63 -8.83
C ALA A 610 -15.22 26.34 -9.53
N PRO A 611 -16.24 26.41 -10.41
CA PRO A 611 -16.76 25.22 -11.09
C PRO A 611 -15.66 24.43 -11.83
N GLY A 612 -15.32 23.25 -11.25
CA GLY A 612 -14.26 22.37 -11.74
C GLY A 612 -12.83 22.76 -11.34
N TRP A 613 -12.60 23.88 -10.67
CA TRP A 613 -11.29 24.34 -10.21
C TRP A 613 -11.21 24.40 -8.69
N ASP A 614 -10.12 23.89 -8.15
CA ASP A 614 -9.70 24.06 -6.75
C ASP A 614 -8.24 24.52 -6.78
N VAL A 615 -7.98 25.72 -6.28
CA VAL A 615 -6.65 26.30 -6.21
C VAL A 615 -6.36 26.69 -4.78
N ASN A 616 -5.19 26.26 -4.29
CA ASN A 616 -4.70 26.61 -2.96
C ASN A 616 -3.26 27.09 -3.07
N THR A 617 -3.00 28.31 -2.62
CA THR A 617 -1.67 28.92 -2.65
C THR A 617 -1.33 29.47 -1.29
N THR A 618 -0.16 29.08 -0.79
CA THR A 618 0.47 29.62 0.44
C THR A 618 1.77 30.29 0.05
N VAL A 619 2.04 31.47 0.56
CA VAL A 619 3.33 32.17 0.41
C VAL A 619 3.65 32.91 1.71
N GLY A 620 4.93 32.89 2.09
CA GLY A 620 5.31 33.65 3.25
C GLY A 620 6.80 33.70 3.52
N GLN A 621 7.17 34.41 4.58
CA GLN A 621 8.53 34.74 4.97
C GLN A 621 8.59 34.96 6.49
N THR A 622 9.78 34.83 7.08
CA THR A 622 9.99 35.11 8.49
C THR A 622 11.09 36.17 8.69
N TYR A 623 10.93 36.97 9.73
CA TYR A 623 11.91 37.98 10.17
C TYR A 623 12.31 37.67 11.62
N ARG A 624 13.60 37.42 11.87
CA ARG A 624 14.15 37.27 13.22
C ARG A 624 14.53 38.63 13.80
N LEU A 625 14.12 38.84 15.03
CA LEU A 625 14.44 40.08 15.75
C LEU A 625 15.86 40.04 16.30
N ASP A 626 16.36 38.84 16.65
CA ASP A 626 17.71 38.65 17.16
C ASP A 626 18.75 38.63 16.03
N LYS A 627 19.99 38.97 16.36
CA LYS A 627 21.10 38.98 15.41
C LYS A 627 21.77 37.62 15.24
N ASP A 628 21.60 36.73 16.23
CA ASP A 628 22.21 35.41 16.22
C ASP A 628 21.39 34.48 15.34
N PRO A 629 21.99 33.83 14.33
CA PRO A 629 21.28 32.84 13.49
C PRO A 629 20.88 31.58 14.28
N GLY A 630 21.36 31.40 15.50
CA GLY A 630 21.13 30.23 16.30
C GLY A 630 21.85 29.01 15.74
N VAL A 631 21.06 27.91 15.51
CA VAL A 631 21.62 26.63 15.04
C VAL A 631 21.33 26.33 13.58
N PHE A 632 20.86 27.31 12.81
CA PHE A 632 20.58 27.14 11.41
C PHE A 632 21.85 27.27 10.57
N VAL A 633 22.10 26.31 9.72
CA VAL A 633 23.22 26.30 8.77
C VAL A 633 22.89 27.21 7.58
N ASP A 634 23.92 27.87 7.04
CA ASP A 634 23.79 28.64 5.81
C ASP A 634 23.24 27.77 4.68
N GLY A 635 22.40 28.37 3.84
CA GLY A 635 21.71 27.67 2.76
C GLY A 635 20.37 27.04 3.13
N THR A 636 20.02 26.95 4.43
CA THR A 636 18.68 26.44 4.86
C THR A 636 17.55 27.46 4.64
N GLY A 637 17.88 28.70 4.28
CA GLY A 637 16.94 29.81 4.17
C GLY A 637 16.54 30.43 5.51
N LEU A 638 17.18 30.02 6.62
CA LEU A 638 16.86 30.43 7.99
C LEU A 638 18.07 31.03 8.75
N SER A 639 19.27 30.98 8.18
CA SER A 639 20.48 31.42 8.86
C SER A 639 20.60 32.96 9.02
N GLU A 640 19.84 33.73 8.27
CA GLU A 640 19.84 35.18 8.34
C GLU A 640 18.60 35.75 9.04
N ARG A 641 18.59 37.06 9.31
CA ARG A 641 17.46 37.75 9.95
C ARG A 641 16.18 37.70 9.13
N VAL A 642 16.32 37.88 7.82
CA VAL A 642 15.22 37.73 6.87
C VAL A 642 15.38 36.36 6.23
N SER A 643 14.37 35.52 6.30
CA SER A 643 14.41 34.22 5.65
C SER A 643 14.21 34.32 4.14
N ASP A 644 14.50 33.27 3.44
CA ASP A 644 14.00 33.07 2.08
C ASP A 644 12.47 33.15 2.01
N VAL A 645 11.94 33.42 0.81
CA VAL A 645 10.50 33.36 0.53
C VAL A 645 10.14 31.95 0.15
N VAL A 646 9.15 31.38 0.80
CA VAL A 646 8.64 30.03 0.48
C VAL A 646 7.20 30.07 0.10
N GLY A 647 6.81 29.10 -0.73
CA GLY A 647 5.40 28.95 -1.08
C GLY A 647 5.09 27.62 -1.73
N ARG A 648 3.80 27.34 -1.72
CA ARG A 648 3.18 26.20 -2.38
C ARG A 648 1.96 26.64 -3.15
N THR A 649 1.80 26.13 -4.36
CA THR A 649 0.58 26.27 -5.14
C THR A 649 0.08 24.90 -5.54
N GLN A 650 -1.15 24.58 -5.20
CA GLN A 650 -1.86 23.38 -5.63
C GLN A 650 -2.99 23.79 -6.57
N VAL A 651 -3.08 23.14 -7.71
CA VAL A 651 -4.14 23.36 -8.69
C VAL A 651 -4.75 22.03 -9.03
N ARG A 652 -6.05 21.92 -8.85
CA ARG A 652 -6.86 20.79 -9.31
C ARG A 652 -7.92 21.31 -10.30
N PHE A 653 -8.00 20.68 -11.44
CA PHE A 653 -9.09 20.88 -12.38
C PHE A 653 -9.83 19.58 -12.60
N ARG A 654 -10.98 19.43 -11.92
CA ARG A 654 -11.73 18.17 -11.85
C ARG A 654 -10.77 17.04 -11.47
N ASP A 655 -10.92 15.86 -12.11
CA ASP A 655 -9.98 14.75 -11.98
C ASP A 655 -8.95 14.70 -13.13
N PHE A 656 -8.88 15.78 -13.94
CA PHE A 656 -8.07 15.79 -15.16
C PHE A 656 -6.70 16.44 -14.96
N VAL A 657 -6.57 17.44 -14.09
CA VAL A 657 -5.28 18.08 -13.76
C VAL A 657 -5.11 18.13 -12.27
N LYS A 658 -3.97 17.62 -11.79
CA LYS A 658 -3.46 17.84 -10.44
C LYS A 658 -2.05 18.40 -10.59
N LEU A 659 -1.77 19.54 -9.98
CA LEU A 659 -0.46 20.17 -9.96
C LEU A 659 -0.16 20.62 -8.54
N THR A 660 1.01 20.26 -8.04
CA THR A 660 1.59 20.82 -6.82
C THR A 660 2.94 21.40 -7.16
N HIS A 661 3.12 22.68 -6.86
CA HIS A 661 4.38 23.38 -7.04
C HIS A 661 4.82 23.94 -5.69
N ARG A 662 6.00 23.56 -5.21
CA ARG A 662 6.64 24.13 -4.01
C ARG A 662 7.92 24.83 -4.41
N PHE A 663 8.17 25.98 -3.82
CA PHE A 663 9.34 26.76 -4.13
C PHE A 663 9.94 27.43 -2.89
N ARG A 664 11.24 27.67 -2.95
CA ARG A 664 11.98 28.59 -2.08
C ARG A 664 12.82 29.50 -2.94
N LEU A 665 12.69 30.81 -2.70
CA LEU A 665 13.39 31.87 -3.41
C LEU A 665 14.28 32.59 -2.44
N ASP A 666 15.53 32.79 -2.85
CA ASP A 666 16.52 33.62 -2.13
C ASP A 666 15.96 35.02 -1.86
N LYS A 667 16.10 35.50 -0.64
CA LYS A 667 15.55 36.80 -0.19
C LYS A 667 16.13 38.01 -0.91
N ASP A 668 17.38 37.94 -1.38
CA ASP A 668 18.12 39.11 -1.90
C ASP A 668 17.95 39.24 -3.43
N ASN A 669 17.95 38.14 -4.15
CA ASN A 669 17.97 38.13 -5.61
C ASN A 669 16.86 37.29 -6.25
N LEU A 670 15.99 36.66 -5.46
CA LEU A 670 14.92 35.77 -5.88
C LEU A 670 15.41 34.55 -6.68
N ALA A 671 16.68 34.18 -6.54
CA ALA A 671 17.18 32.94 -7.12
C ALA A 671 16.46 31.73 -6.55
N VAL A 672 16.17 30.76 -7.40
CA VAL A 672 15.44 29.56 -7.01
C VAL A 672 16.37 28.63 -6.23
N ARG A 673 16.11 28.47 -4.93
CA ARG A 673 16.84 27.58 -4.02
C ARG A 673 16.19 26.22 -3.89
N ARG A 674 14.87 26.13 -4.06
CA ARG A 674 14.10 24.91 -4.17
C ARG A 674 13.04 25.07 -5.26
N ASN A 675 12.91 24.06 -6.07
CA ASN A 675 11.84 23.95 -7.06
C ASN A 675 11.37 22.50 -7.07
N GLU A 676 10.13 22.28 -6.70
CA GLU A 676 9.51 20.96 -6.69
C GLU A 676 8.17 21.06 -7.42
N ILE A 677 8.00 20.22 -8.42
CA ILE A 677 6.81 20.16 -9.26
C ILE A 677 6.36 18.73 -9.32
N ASP A 678 5.13 18.48 -8.87
CA ASP A 678 4.42 17.23 -9.09
C ASP A 678 3.17 17.54 -9.89
N ALA A 679 3.05 16.94 -11.07
CA ALA A 679 1.93 17.17 -11.96
C ALA A 679 1.41 15.87 -12.56
N THR A 680 0.10 15.72 -12.56
CA THR A 680 -0.63 14.66 -13.27
C THR A 680 -1.65 15.32 -14.19
N VAL A 681 -1.66 14.91 -15.45
CA VAL A 681 -2.61 15.41 -16.45
C VAL A 681 -3.20 14.24 -17.20
N GLY A 682 -4.52 14.15 -17.24
CA GLY A 682 -5.23 13.13 -17.99
C GLY A 682 -6.39 12.49 -17.22
N SER A 683 -6.88 11.39 -17.73
CA SER A 683 -7.93 10.56 -17.14
C SER A 683 -7.31 9.32 -16.47
N ALA A 684 -8.10 8.55 -15.72
CA ALA A 684 -7.65 7.30 -15.10
C ALA A 684 -7.00 6.30 -16.09
N ARG A 685 -7.34 6.36 -17.39
CA ARG A 685 -6.84 5.44 -18.42
C ARG A 685 -5.77 6.03 -19.34
N THR A 686 -5.70 7.35 -19.43
CA THR A 686 -4.72 8.07 -20.29
C THR A 686 -4.23 9.28 -19.53
N TYR A 687 -3.00 9.23 -19.05
CA TYR A 687 -2.40 10.28 -18.24
C TYR A 687 -0.90 10.40 -18.46
N ALA A 688 -0.38 11.56 -18.10
CA ALA A 688 1.04 11.82 -17.96
C ALA A 688 1.32 12.38 -16.56
N GLU A 689 2.42 11.95 -15.96
CA GLU A 689 2.92 12.38 -14.65
C GLU A 689 4.34 12.88 -14.76
N ILE A 690 4.64 13.97 -14.07
CA ILE A 690 5.99 14.52 -13.96
C ILE A 690 6.21 14.88 -12.50
N GLY A 691 7.32 14.38 -11.94
CA GLY A 691 7.88 14.81 -10.67
C GLY A 691 9.26 15.38 -10.91
N TYR A 692 9.46 16.65 -10.59
CA TYR A 692 10.75 17.33 -10.71
C TYR A 692 11.15 17.95 -9.38
N LEU A 693 12.36 17.68 -8.94
CA LEU A 693 12.93 18.24 -7.72
C LEU A 693 14.28 18.87 -8.03
N ARG A 694 14.47 20.13 -7.65
CA ARG A 694 15.77 20.78 -7.60
C ARG A 694 15.98 21.44 -6.26
N LEU A 695 17.08 21.09 -5.61
CA LEU A 695 17.58 21.69 -4.38
C LEU A 695 18.96 22.28 -4.67
N ASN A 696 19.10 23.60 -4.52
CA ASN A 696 20.34 24.34 -4.70
C ASN A 696 20.58 25.17 -3.43
N ARG A 697 21.21 24.56 -2.45
CA ARG A 697 21.34 25.06 -1.09
C ARG A 697 22.76 25.49 -0.76
N ASP A 698 23.76 25.05 -1.53
CA ASP A 698 25.16 25.24 -1.30
C ASP A 698 25.64 24.77 0.10
N ILE A 699 24.97 23.75 0.67
CA ILE A 699 25.32 23.20 1.99
C ILE A 699 26.31 22.05 1.81
N THR A 700 27.57 22.27 2.16
CA THR A 700 28.62 21.23 2.08
C THR A 700 28.99 20.64 3.44
N GLN A 701 28.56 21.26 4.55
CA GLN A 701 28.93 20.87 5.90
C GLN A 701 28.12 19.73 6.48
N VAL A 702 26.98 19.42 5.87
CA VAL A 702 26.01 18.45 6.34
C VAL A 702 25.62 17.55 5.17
N GLU A 703 26.01 16.29 5.22
CA GLU A 703 25.76 15.30 4.15
C GLU A 703 24.26 15.14 3.81
N ASP A 704 23.40 15.23 4.80
CA ASP A 704 21.93 15.08 4.61
C ASP A 704 21.28 16.28 3.87
N LEU A 705 22.02 17.36 3.64
CA LEU A 705 21.52 18.61 3.05
C LEU A 705 22.22 19.01 1.75
N GLN A 706 22.83 18.07 1.03
CA GLN A 706 23.51 18.32 -0.25
C GLN A 706 22.55 18.72 -1.36
N ASP A 707 23.08 19.38 -2.37
CA ASP A 707 22.34 19.77 -3.57
C ASP A 707 21.91 18.56 -4.36
N ARG A 708 20.74 18.65 -5.00
CA ARG A 708 20.13 17.53 -5.73
C ARG A 708 19.19 18.02 -6.82
N GLU A 709 19.27 17.36 -7.97
CA GLU A 709 18.33 17.57 -9.05
C GLU A 709 17.87 16.23 -9.64
N GLU A 710 16.55 15.99 -9.67
CA GLU A 710 15.97 14.72 -10.10
C GLU A 710 14.71 14.96 -10.95
N LEU A 711 14.51 14.11 -11.95
CA LEU A 711 13.31 14.06 -12.78
C LEU A 711 12.72 12.67 -12.79
N ARG A 712 11.43 12.59 -12.50
CA ARG A 712 10.58 11.40 -12.73
C ARG A 712 9.55 11.75 -13.79
N ALA A 713 9.32 10.85 -14.73
CA ALA A 713 8.27 11.00 -15.71
C ALA A 713 7.59 9.65 -15.94
N ALA A 714 6.28 9.65 -16.02
CA ALA A 714 5.49 8.47 -16.36
C ALA A 714 4.35 8.88 -17.29
N ALA A 715 3.94 7.97 -18.17
CA ALA A 715 2.76 8.17 -19.00
C ALA A 715 2.09 6.84 -19.28
N ARG A 716 0.78 6.86 -19.37
CA ARG A 716 -0.05 5.76 -19.84
C ARG A 716 -1.00 6.29 -20.91
N VAL A 717 -1.10 5.59 -22.02
CA VAL A 717 -2.01 5.91 -23.11
C VAL A 717 -2.86 4.69 -23.42
N ALA A 718 -4.16 4.80 -23.14
CA ALA A 718 -5.12 3.78 -23.56
C ALA A 718 -5.41 3.94 -25.06
N PHE A 719 -5.28 2.85 -25.79
CA PHE A 719 -5.70 2.75 -27.18
C PHE A 719 -6.64 1.56 -27.31
N ARG A 720 -7.75 1.71 -27.99
CA ARG A 720 -8.88 0.77 -27.97
C ARG A 720 -9.46 0.57 -26.54
N THR A 721 -10.43 -0.34 -26.42
CA THR A 721 -11.22 -0.50 -25.20
C THR A 721 -10.42 -1.08 -24.05
N TYR A 722 -9.49 -2.00 -24.30
CA TYR A 722 -8.83 -2.80 -23.26
C TYR A 722 -7.30 -2.70 -23.26
N TRP A 723 -6.70 -1.99 -24.21
CA TRP A 723 -5.26 -1.92 -24.36
C TRP A 723 -4.69 -0.58 -23.91
N SER A 724 -3.52 -0.62 -23.31
CA SER A 724 -2.74 0.56 -22.98
C SER A 724 -1.25 0.33 -23.20
N VAL A 725 -0.54 1.39 -23.55
CA VAL A 725 0.92 1.49 -23.53
C VAL A 725 1.29 2.40 -22.39
N PHE A 726 2.30 2.03 -21.60
CA PHE A 726 2.81 2.84 -20.52
C PHE A 726 4.34 2.90 -20.56
N GLY A 727 4.87 3.99 -20.03
CA GLY A 727 6.31 4.14 -19.85
C GLY A 727 6.62 5.03 -18.66
N SER A 728 7.80 4.83 -18.06
CA SER A 728 8.31 5.68 -17.00
C SER A 728 9.82 5.79 -17.05
N GLY A 729 10.35 6.88 -16.50
CA GLY A 729 11.78 7.11 -16.37
C GLY A 729 12.11 7.86 -15.10
N VAL A 730 13.25 7.52 -14.50
CA VAL A 730 13.84 8.21 -13.35
C VAL A 730 15.26 8.62 -13.75
N PHE A 731 15.57 9.90 -13.60
CA PHE A 731 16.81 10.52 -14.03
C PHE A 731 17.40 11.34 -12.88
N ASN A 732 18.67 11.14 -12.61
CA ASN A 732 19.46 12.02 -11.76
C ASN A 732 20.04 13.11 -12.68
N LEU A 733 19.70 14.37 -12.40
CA LEU A 733 20.15 15.54 -13.15
C LEU A 733 21.24 16.31 -12.39
N THR A 734 21.56 15.90 -11.15
CA THR A 734 22.63 16.50 -10.33
C THR A 734 23.96 16.41 -11.07
N ASN A 735 24.63 17.52 -11.25
CA ASN A 735 25.93 17.58 -11.91
C ASN A 735 27.10 17.54 -10.91
N ARG A 736 28.35 17.49 -11.40
CA ARG A 736 29.57 17.43 -10.56
C ARG A 736 29.83 18.69 -9.76
N ASP A 737 29.34 19.83 -10.23
CA ASP A 737 29.52 21.10 -9.51
C ASP A 737 28.58 21.16 -8.29
N GLU A 738 27.41 20.46 -8.36
CA GLU A 738 26.45 20.34 -7.29
C GLU A 738 26.81 19.21 -6.31
N ASP A 739 27.28 18.07 -6.80
CA ASP A 739 27.78 16.94 -6.00
C ASP A 739 29.01 16.29 -6.66
N PRO A 740 30.22 16.69 -6.24
CA PRO A 740 31.48 16.15 -6.77
C PRO A 740 31.66 14.62 -6.58
N MET A 741 30.97 14.04 -5.60
CA MET A 741 31.07 12.61 -5.27
C MET A 741 30.33 11.74 -6.27
N LEU A 742 29.25 12.22 -6.90
CA LEU A 742 28.42 11.42 -7.80
C LEU A 742 29.04 11.14 -9.17
N GLY A 743 29.99 11.94 -9.63
CA GLY A 743 30.62 11.76 -10.95
C GLY A 743 29.65 11.86 -12.14
N SER A 744 28.47 12.44 -11.95
CA SER A 744 27.43 12.64 -12.97
C SER A 744 27.73 13.87 -13.83
N ASP A 745 27.34 13.84 -15.12
CA ASP A 745 27.48 14.95 -16.05
C ASP A 745 26.19 15.81 -16.15
N GLY A 746 25.28 15.69 -15.16
CA GLY A 746 24.01 16.40 -15.14
C GLY A 746 22.88 15.68 -15.87
N PHE A 747 23.10 14.49 -16.42
CA PHE A 747 22.07 13.62 -16.98
C PHE A 747 22.45 12.15 -16.83
N GLN A 748 22.01 11.53 -15.76
CA GLN A 748 22.24 10.11 -15.49
C GLN A 748 20.90 9.38 -15.38
N PRO A 749 20.52 8.56 -16.38
CA PRO A 749 19.37 7.71 -16.23
C PRO A 749 19.62 6.69 -15.11
N ILE A 750 18.65 6.55 -14.22
CA ILE A 750 18.66 5.55 -13.15
C ILE A 750 17.89 4.32 -13.62
N ARG A 751 16.70 4.55 -14.19
CA ARG A 751 15.80 3.49 -14.66
C ARG A 751 14.88 4.00 -15.74
N THR A 752 14.58 3.13 -16.71
CA THR A 752 13.48 3.33 -17.65
C THR A 752 12.62 2.07 -17.73
N ARG A 753 11.32 2.25 -17.99
CA ARG A 753 10.35 1.17 -18.17
C ARG A 753 9.45 1.50 -19.35
N LEU A 754 9.13 0.48 -20.14
CA LEU A 754 8.11 0.52 -21.18
C LEU A 754 7.27 -0.74 -21.08
N GLY A 755 5.97 -0.64 -21.36
CA GLY A 755 5.12 -1.80 -21.31
C GLY A 755 3.85 -1.64 -22.11
N VAL A 756 3.24 -2.79 -22.41
CA VAL A 756 1.92 -2.89 -23.02
C VAL A 756 1.07 -3.72 -22.09
N ALA A 757 -0.13 -3.27 -21.80
CA ALA A 757 -1.08 -3.97 -20.95
C ALA A 757 -2.42 -4.13 -21.67
N TYR A 758 -3.03 -5.28 -21.45
CA TYR A 758 -4.43 -5.59 -21.76
C TYR A 758 -5.17 -5.75 -20.44
N GLU A 759 -6.30 -5.06 -20.30
CA GLU A 759 -7.10 -5.11 -19.08
C GLU A 759 -8.58 -5.02 -19.44
N ASP A 760 -9.34 -6.08 -19.12
CA ASP A 760 -10.78 -6.12 -19.22
C ASP A 760 -11.43 -6.51 -17.88
N ASP A 761 -12.71 -6.85 -17.88
CA ASP A 761 -13.48 -7.20 -16.69
C ASP A 761 -12.97 -8.46 -15.94
N CYS A 762 -12.21 -9.34 -16.61
CA CYS A 762 -11.81 -10.63 -16.07
C CYS A 762 -10.36 -11.04 -16.32
N LEU A 763 -9.63 -10.32 -17.15
CA LEU A 763 -8.23 -10.61 -17.49
C LEU A 763 -7.38 -9.35 -17.44
N GLU A 764 -6.25 -9.48 -16.78
CA GLU A 764 -5.16 -8.51 -16.84
C GLU A 764 -3.90 -9.23 -17.30
N MET A 765 -3.25 -8.70 -18.34
CA MET A 765 -1.99 -9.23 -18.83
C MET A 765 -1.12 -8.13 -19.40
N GLY A 766 0.19 -8.30 -19.33
CA GLY A 766 1.11 -7.33 -19.89
C GLY A 766 2.51 -7.87 -20.11
N LEU A 767 3.21 -7.11 -20.95
CA LEU A 767 4.64 -7.26 -21.19
C LEU A 767 5.32 -5.96 -20.77
N THR A 768 6.31 -6.06 -19.91
CA THR A 768 7.11 -4.94 -19.43
C THR A 768 8.56 -5.16 -19.78
N TRP A 769 9.20 -4.16 -20.38
CA TRP A 769 10.64 -4.01 -20.49
C TRP A 769 11.11 -2.96 -19.51
N ARG A 770 12.13 -3.28 -18.71
CA ARG A 770 12.78 -2.38 -17.75
C ARG A 770 14.28 -2.39 -17.98
N ARG A 771 14.91 -1.24 -17.94
CA ARG A 771 16.35 -1.09 -17.97
C ARG A 771 16.83 -0.36 -16.72
N ASP A 772 17.72 -1.01 -15.98
CA ASP A 772 18.46 -0.45 -14.88
C ASP A 772 19.85 -0.04 -15.37
N TYR A 773 20.25 1.19 -15.05
CA TYR A 773 21.51 1.77 -15.58
C TYR A 773 22.67 1.70 -14.59
N LEU A 774 22.38 1.41 -13.31
CA LEU A 774 23.36 1.37 -12.23
C LEU A 774 23.56 -0.05 -11.71
N ASP A 775 24.83 -0.40 -11.47
CA ASP A 775 25.18 -1.62 -10.74
C ASP A 775 25.04 -1.38 -9.24
N THR A 776 24.47 -2.32 -8.53
CA THR A 776 24.36 -2.30 -7.07
C THR A 776 24.84 -3.64 -6.50
N GLY A 777 26.13 -3.71 -6.19
CA GLY A 777 26.75 -4.95 -5.74
C GLY A 777 26.66 -6.04 -6.81
N ASP A 778 26.02 -7.18 -6.49
CA ASP A 778 25.82 -8.29 -7.40
C ASP A 778 24.51 -8.21 -8.21
N ALA A 779 23.73 -7.13 -8.04
CA ALA A 779 22.64 -6.79 -8.94
C ALA A 779 23.19 -5.93 -10.10
N GLN A 780 23.31 -6.55 -11.26
CA GLN A 780 23.90 -5.91 -12.44
C GLN A 780 22.91 -5.02 -13.18
N ARG A 781 23.42 -3.88 -13.69
CA ARG A 781 22.70 -3.06 -14.66
C ARG A 781 22.34 -3.87 -15.92
N GLY A 782 21.20 -3.59 -16.52
CA GLY A 782 20.79 -4.26 -17.75
C GLY A 782 19.29 -4.27 -17.96
N ASP A 783 18.89 -5.05 -18.94
CA ASP A 783 17.52 -5.18 -19.36
C ASP A 783 16.81 -6.30 -18.60
N THR A 784 15.54 -6.08 -18.28
CA THR A 784 14.63 -7.07 -17.70
C THR A 784 13.33 -7.05 -18.49
N PHE A 785 12.91 -8.22 -18.96
CA PHE A 785 11.60 -8.44 -19.57
C PHE A 785 10.75 -9.26 -18.61
N GLN A 786 9.53 -8.85 -18.40
CA GLN A 786 8.57 -9.54 -17.55
C GLN A 786 7.23 -9.67 -18.25
N VAL A 787 6.71 -10.88 -18.28
CA VAL A 787 5.33 -11.17 -18.69
C VAL A 787 4.55 -11.47 -17.42
N TYR A 788 3.41 -10.79 -17.26
CA TYR A 788 2.49 -11.07 -16.17
C TYR A 788 1.09 -11.28 -16.73
N PHE A 789 0.29 -12.06 -16.03
CA PHE A 789 -1.12 -12.19 -16.27
C PHE A 789 -1.86 -12.53 -14.97
N ALA A 790 -3.06 -12.00 -14.82
CA ALA A 790 -3.93 -12.26 -13.68
C ALA A 790 -5.34 -12.54 -14.17
N LEU A 791 -5.89 -13.66 -13.72
CA LEU A 791 -7.28 -14.03 -13.97
C LEU A 791 -8.12 -13.45 -12.83
N ARG A 792 -8.86 -12.39 -13.10
CA ARG A 792 -9.74 -11.76 -12.11
C ARG A 792 -10.92 -12.67 -11.80
N ASN A 793 -11.42 -12.63 -10.57
CA ASN A 793 -12.57 -13.41 -10.08
C ASN A 793 -12.35 -14.94 -10.01
N LEU A 794 -11.13 -15.42 -10.15
CA LEU A 794 -10.80 -16.84 -9.97
C LEU A 794 -10.40 -17.17 -8.51
N GLY A 795 -10.35 -16.18 -7.62
CA GLY A 795 -9.91 -16.35 -6.24
C GLY A 795 -8.38 -16.43 -6.06
N PHE A 796 -7.61 -16.32 -7.12
CA PHE A 796 -6.14 -16.30 -7.11
C PHE A 796 -5.66 -14.86 -7.38
N ARG A 797 -5.20 -14.16 -6.35
CA ARG A 797 -4.43 -12.92 -6.43
C ARG A 797 -3.10 -13.10 -5.72
#